data_c0922a60115bb76012dffb42f51131de
#
_entry.id   c0922a60115bb76012dffb42f51131de
#
_cell.length_a   1.000
_cell.length_b   1.000
_cell.length_c   1.000
_cell.angle_alpha   90.00
_cell.angle_beta   90.00
_cell.angle_gamma   90.00
#
_symmetry.space_group_name_H-M   'P 1'
#
loop_
_entity.id
_entity.type
_entity.pdbx_description
1 polymer ?
#
loop_
_entity_poly.entity_id
_entity_poly.type
_entity_poly.pdbx_seq_one_letter_code
_entity_poly.pdbx_strand_id
1 'polypeptide(L)'
;MSEEDRQTSRTTSRTSAASGSPDAVADDAKVEGTDRKSGLQDAPRAETKEPRKRIRPIRTWKRRILRWAMWSGIALFVLLLAGAITVAVIVNKYADGLPSVDDLGKNYRPPQVTRIYARDGRTVIGEIFADEGRRTVVPLAAVPKVMIDAVIAAEDANFRTHAGLDWLGMVRSLVVNVWKGYYAQGGSTITQQVVRTFYLGREKTLERKVKELLLARRVEQHLSKDQILSLYLNQICFGHGRYGIEEAARYYFGKGIADVSLAEAALLAALPKGPAIYSPRVSPEKAIARRHYVLRQMQRNGFISETQLREADAEPIRLAPEPEPTPAWAAEYVDAVRAELRRRFGDVDLARGGYRVITALDPALQRDARAAARAGLSALDERHGYRGPLRRLPGGEVPAPGGEQLAREELPKPDRIYVGRVIETDDGAGTIRFQVGAALADVRLSEASRYNPDGLRAARFAEVGALARVRMLDVKPRGQVGRARLELGPEAAAVAIDPATGEVAAIVGGSIAGPGQFDRALQAHRQPGSAFKPLVYLAALQERTITAATIVNDAPEVFGDWKPQNSGHSRFLGPISVRTALARSVNIVAVKVLDKVGLGPVLRLAKALGIESPLRRELTLALGASEVTPLELTSALAVVAAGGLRREPTFLREVRRPDGTLLPLARPEAVRVVDAGAAHVLADLMRSVFEDPHATAYSAFGALGRPAAGKTGTSTDARDAWFVGFTPQWVAGVWVGFDDNRPLGTQGPEDDDSPAARRSRTQESGARAALPIWLDLMRAGHRGLPIQPFARPADVVTALIDPASGLLATRSTPGAREEVFLAGTAPTETAPAPGVATPSDFALDDAEWIAGGP
;
A
#
# COMPACT_ATOMS: atom_id res chain seq x y z
N MET A 1 33.63 -8.63 27.25
CA MET A 1 34.43 -9.85 27.05
C MET A 1 34.56 -9.96 25.59
N SER A 2 35.58 -9.48 25.19
CA SER A 2 36.90 -9.87 24.66
C SER A 2 36.80 -10.09 23.17
N GLU A 3 37.32 -9.17 22.37
CA GLU A 3 38.74 -9.15 21.95
C GLU A 3 39.03 -10.32 21.02
N GLU A 4 39.61 -10.20 19.94
CA GLU A 4 40.76 -9.55 19.31
C GLU A 4 40.95 -10.30 17.99
N ASP A 5 41.63 -10.00 17.04
CA ASP A 5 42.60 -9.02 16.64
C ASP A 5 42.99 -9.20 15.17
N ARG A 6 43.34 -8.09 14.52
CA ARG A 6 44.55 -7.81 13.76
C ARG A 6 44.69 -8.37 12.32
N GLN A 7 44.77 -7.46 11.44
CA GLN A 7 46.01 -6.83 10.85
C GLN A 7 46.64 -7.70 9.77
N THR A 8 47.13 -7.29 8.70
CA THR A 8 47.84 -6.13 8.15
C THR A 8 48.02 -6.44 6.65
N SER A 9 48.25 -5.68 5.72
CA SER A 9 48.84 -4.40 5.40
C SER A 9 49.36 -4.39 3.96
N ARG A 10 49.27 -3.23 3.38
CA ARG A 10 50.30 -2.53 2.58
C ARG A 10 50.62 -3.08 1.17
N THR A 11 50.53 -2.32 0.23
CA THR A 11 51.13 -1.08 -0.36
C THR A 11 51.82 -1.46 -1.64
N THR A 12 51.84 -0.79 -2.67
CA THR A 12 52.16 0.56 -3.11
C THR A 12 52.03 0.60 -4.64
N SER A 13 51.36 1.52 -5.15
CA SER A 13 51.77 2.81 -5.70
C SER A 13 52.48 2.78 -7.08
N ARG A 14 52.01 3.64 -7.84
CA ARG A 14 52.51 4.73 -8.65
C ARG A 14 52.56 4.55 -10.17
N THR A 15 51.73 5.32 -10.77
CA THR A 15 52.04 6.55 -11.59
C THR A 15 52.58 6.23 -12.94
N SER A 16 52.27 6.81 -14.04
CA SER A 16 51.71 8.10 -14.40
C SER A 16 51.61 8.19 -15.90
N ALA A 17 50.62 8.84 -16.36
CA ALA A 17 50.64 9.98 -17.28
C ALA A 17 51.18 9.73 -18.66
N ALA A 18 50.43 9.90 -19.58
CA ALA A 18 49.95 11.07 -20.27
C ALA A 18 50.39 11.12 -21.76
N SER A 19 49.42 11.45 -22.53
CA SER A 19 49.44 12.31 -23.72
C SER A 19 50.09 11.78 -25.01
N GLY A 20 49.34 11.82 -26.05
CA GLY A 20 49.15 12.82 -26.99
C GLY A 20 48.94 12.21 -28.36
N SER A 21 47.84 12.36 -28.96
CA SER A 21 47.73 12.56 -30.42
C SER A 21 48.36 13.91 -30.78
N PRO A 22 48.67 14.26 -31.98
CA PRO A 22 47.77 14.23 -33.12
C PRO A 22 48.39 14.03 -34.51
N ASP A 23 47.55 13.78 -35.45
CA ASP A 23 47.36 14.36 -36.79
C ASP A 23 48.41 14.24 -37.87
N ALA A 24 47.86 13.80 -38.96
CA ALA A 24 47.71 14.45 -40.25
C ALA A 24 48.67 14.10 -41.41
N VAL A 25 48.04 13.66 -42.42
CA VAL A 25 48.02 14.21 -43.78
C VAL A 25 49.13 13.77 -44.80
N ALA A 26 48.63 13.07 -45.79
CA ALA A 26 48.70 13.32 -47.23
C ALA A 26 49.99 13.07 -47.95
N ASP A 27 49.78 12.41 -48.99
CA ASP A 27 49.94 12.74 -50.41
C ASP A 27 51.22 12.24 -51.15
N ASP A 28 50.83 11.60 -52.20
CA ASP A 28 51.25 11.76 -53.61
C ASP A 28 52.61 11.25 -54.17
N ALA A 29 52.32 10.53 -55.20
CA ALA A 29 52.88 10.69 -56.56
C ALA A 29 54.17 9.99 -56.90
N LYS A 30 54.00 9.07 -57.80
CA LYS A 30 54.47 9.05 -59.17
C LYS A 30 55.97 9.02 -59.45
N VAL A 31 56.24 8.17 -60.42
CA VAL A 31 56.90 8.36 -61.65
C VAL A 31 58.27 7.59 -61.83
N GLU A 32 58.14 6.62 -62.68
CA GLU A 32 58.97 6.38 -63.93
C GLU A 32 60.53 6.37 -63.86
N GLY A 33 60.96 5.42 -64.53
CA GLY A 33 62.05 5.69 -65.47
C GLY A 33 63.13 4.60 -65.52
N THR A 34 63.03 3.70 -66.52
CA THR A 34 63.95 3.54 -67.56
C THR A 34 65.46 3.36 -67.17
N ASP A 35 66.04 2.49 -67.59
CA ASP A 35 66.69 2.05 -68.86
C ASP A 35 68.02 1.36 -68.68
N ARG A 36 68.24 0.35 -69.52
CA ARG A 36 69.34 0.06 -70.36
C ARG A 36 70.66 -0.56 -69.91
N LYS A 37 70.80 -1.63 -70.56
CA LYS A 37 72.04 -2.08 -71.34
C LYS A 37 73.22 -2.72 -70.58
N SER A 38 73.89 -3.67 -71.00
CA SER A 38 74.21 -4.34 -72.28
C SER A 38 75.29 -5.32 -72.02
N GLY A 39 75.42 -6.24 -72.87
CA GLY A 39 76.68 -6.80 -73.36
C GLY A 39 76.96 -8.30 -73.09
N LEU A 40 76.71 -9.12 -73.99
CA LEU A 40 77.42 -9.59 -75.10
C LEU A 40 78.55 -10.59 -74.80
N GLN A 41 78.38 -11.69 -75.51
CA GLN A 41 79.37 -12.56 -76.11
C GLN A 41 79.85 -13.74 -75.24
N ASP A 42 79.98 -14.97 -75.62
CA ASP A 42 80.15 -15.57 -76.98
C ASP A 42 79.75 -17.09 -76.92
N ALA A 43 79.29 -17.57 -78.05
CA ALA A 43 79.11 -19.01 -78.32
C ALA A 43 80.45 -19.68 -78.71
N PRO A 44 80.67 -21.00 -78.90
CA PRO A 44 80.18 -21.70 -80.06
C PRO A 44 79.77 -23.21 -79.92
N ARG A 45 78.97 -23.60 -80.87
CA ARG A 45 78.87 -24.87 -81.70
C ARG A 45 79.13 -26.22 -80.98
N ALA A 46 78.38 -27.11 -81.12
CA ALA A 46 77.57 -27.95 -82.01
C ALA A 46 77.86 -29.39 -81.72
N GLU A 47 76.85 -30.18 -81.59
CA GLU A 47 76.70 -31.42 -82.39
C GLU A 47 75.33 -32.11 -82.09
N THR A 48 74.69 -32.39 -83.12
CA THR A 48 73.45 -33.15 -83.25
C THR A 48 73.55 -34.59 -82.91
N LYS A 49 72.60 -35.07 -82.12
CA LYS A 49 72.08 -36.46 -82.21
C LYS A 49 70.61 -36.49 -81.79
N GLU A 50 69.78 -37.03 -82.69
CA GLU A 50 68.37 -37.19 -82.61
C GLU A 50 67.88 -38.06 -81.39
N PRO A 51 66.61 -37.77 -80.85
CA PRO A 51 66.16 -38.48 -79.67
C PRO A 51 65.31 -39.68 -79.94
N ARG A 52 65.64 -40.74 -79.31
CA ARG A 52 64.72 -41.90 -79.19
C ARG A 52 63.56 -41.53 -78.22
N LYS A 53 62.29 -41.57 -78.72
CA LYS A 53 61.05 -41.54 -77.97
C LYS A 53 61.07 -42.62 -76.93
N ARG A 54 61.12 -42.20 -75.62
CA ARG A 54 60.70 -43.07 -74.50
C ARG A 54 59.23 -42.76 -74.09
N ILE A 55 58.34 -43.66 -74.30
CA ILE A 55 57.01 -43.73 -73.85
C ILE A 55 57.03 -43.74 -72.30
N ARG A 56 56.62 -42.67 -71.66
CA ARG A 56 56.40 -42.61 -70.19
C ARG A 56 55.08 -43.30 -69.83
N PRO A 57 55.01 -44.20 -68.80
CA PRO A 57 53.79 -44.88 -68.45
C PRO A 57 52.92 -43.97 -67.59
N ILE A 58 51.68 -43.66 -68.05
CA ILE A 58 50.69 -42.83 -67.44
C ILE A 58 50.10 -43.49 -66.13
N ARG A 59 50.76 -44.40 -65.51
CA ARG A 59 50.18 -45.24 -64.40
C ARG A 59 50.51 -44.80 -62.94
N THR A 60 51.45 -43.82 -62.79
CA THR A 60 51.94 -43.43 -61.44
C THR A 60 51.17 -42.34 -60.75
N TRP A 61 50.44 -41.45 -61.47
CA TRP A 61 49.69 -40.34 -60.85
C TRP A 61 48.37 -40.73 -60.20
N LYS A 62 47.66 -41.67 -60.87
CA LYS A 62 46.41 -42.25 -60.23
C LYS A 62 46.68 -42.93 -58.89
N ARG A 63 47.80 -43.66 -58.78
CA ARG A 63 48.23 -44.34 -57.54
C ARG A 63 48.70 -43.31 -56.48
N ARG A 64 49.30 -42.20 -56.88
CA ARG A 64 49.65 -41.11 -55.96
C ARG A 64 48.37 -40.37 -55.41
N ILE A 65 47.44 -40.04 -56.27
CA ILE A 65 46.17 -39.44 -55.89
C ILE A 65 45.42 -40.39 -55.00
N LEU A 66 45.30 -41.65 -55.28
CA LEU A 66 44.63 -42.63 -54.47
C LEU A 66 45.27 -42.78 -53.06
N ARG A 67 46.63 -42.74 -53.02
CA ARG A 67 47.39 -42.75 -51.76
C ARG A 67 47.18 -41.47 -50.99
N TRP A 68 47.18 -40.31 -51.61
CA TRP A 68 46.88 -39.03 -50.96
C TRP A 68 45.42 -39.01 -50.44
N ALA A 69 44.44 -39.43 -51.21
CA ALA A 69 43.05 -39.55 -50.82
C ALA A 69 42.89 -40.58 -49.65
N MET A 70 43.60 -41.69 -49.70
CA MET A 70 43.59 -42.68 -48.60
C MET A 70 44.22 -42.11 -47.33
N TRP A 71 45.35 -41.44 -47.36
CA TRP A 71 45.99 -40.81 -46.22
C TRP A 71 45.22 -39.64 -45.69
N SER A 72 44.60 -38.85 -46.55
CA SER A 72 43.69 -37.79 -46.18
C SER A 72 42.41 -38.36 -45.48
N GLY A 73 41.88 -39.45 -45.99
CA GLY A 73 40.74 -40.17 -45.34
C GLY A 73 41.10 -40.72 -43.95
N ILE A 74 42.34 -41.36 -43.88
CA ILE A 74 42.83 -41.83 -42.56
C ILE A 74 43.08 -40.69 -41.60
N ALA A 75 43.73 -39.61 -42.06
CA ALA A 75 43.91 -38.40 -41.21
C ALA A 75 42.61 -37.80 -40.74
N LEU A 76 41.59 -37.66 -41.61
CA LEU A 76 40.23 -37.21 -41.26
C LEU A 76 39.59 -38.20 -40.28
N PHE A 77 39.71 -39.51 -40.48
CA PHE A 77 39.18 -40.49 -39.56
C PHE A 77 39.84 -40.42 -38.18
N VAL A 78 41.14 -40.26 -38.09
CA VAL A 78 41.93 -40.09 -36.85
C VAL A 78 41.50 -38.79 -36.13
N LEU A 79 41.34 -37.69 -36.89
CA LEU A 79 40.85 -36.43 -36.35
C LEU A 79 39.43 -36.56 -35.81
N LEU A 80 38.55 -37.22 -36.53
CA LEU A 80 37.17 -37.49 -36.07
C LEU A 80 37.14 -38.40 -34.85
N LEU A 81 37.98 -39.45 -34.83
CA LEU A 81 38.09 -40.35 -33.70
C LEU A 81 38.70 -39.64 -32.48
N ALA A 82 39.74 -38.84 -32.63
CA ALA A 82 40.33 -38.03 -31.58
C ALA A 82 39.30 -36.99 -31.06
N GLY A 83 38.55 -36.38 -31.94
CA GLY A 83 37.43 -35.51 -31.59
C GLY A 83 36.34 -36.24 -30.81
N ALA A 84 35.94 -37.43 -31.23
CA ALA A 84 34.96 -38.24 -30.54
C ALA A 84 35.42 -38.68 -29.12
N ILE A 85 36.68 -39.09 -29.00
CA ILE A 85 37.29 -39.41 -27.70
C ILE A 85 37.36 -38.19 -26.81
N THR A 86 37.77 -37.04 -27.32
CA THR A 86 37.78 -35.78 -26.55
C THR A 86 36.38 -35.41 -26.05
N VAL A 87 35.35 -35.49 -26.91
CA VAL A 87 33.97 -35.30 -26.54
C VAL A 87 33.53 -36.28 -25.47
N ALA A 88 33.86 -37.58 -25.61
CA ALA A 88 33.54 -38.62 -24.64
C ALA A 88 34.18 -38.33 -23.27
N VAL A 89 35.44 -37.93 -23.22
CA VAL A 89 36.16 -37.55 -22.01
C VAL A 89 35.52 -36.32 -21.35
N ILE A 90 35.18 -35.29 -22.13
CA ILE A 90 34.51 -34.09 -21.66
C ILE A 90 33.12 -34.44 -21.08
N VAL A 91 32.35 -35.24 -21.82
CA VAL A 91 31.01 -35.69 -21.36
C VAL A 91 31.12 -36.47 -20.08
N ASN A 92 32.04 -37.44 -19.98
CA ASN A 92 32.23 -38.26 -18.78
C ASN A 92 32.69 -37.38 -17.60
N LYS A 93 33.61 -36.48 -17.78
CA LYS A 93 34.10 -35.55 -16.75
C LYS A 93 32.97 -34.66 -16.15
N TYR A 94 32.05 -34.19 -17.00
CA TYR A 94 30.96 -33.31 -16.56
C TYR A 94 29.63 -34.03 -16.31
N ALA A 95 29.57 -35.34 -16.58
CA ALA A 95 28.40 -36.17 -16.24
C ALA A 95 28.34 -36.48 -14.75
N ASP A 96 29.51 -36.55 -14.09
CA ASP A 96 29.61 -36.75 -12.65
C ASP A 96 29.24 -35.47 -11.92
N GLY A 97 28.37 -35.56 -10.90
CA GLY A 97 27.91 -34.42 -10.10
C GLY A 97 26.79 -33.60 -10.72
N LEU A 98 26.11 -34.08 -11.78
CA LEU A 98 24.88 -33.42 -12.26
C LEU A 98 23.72 -33.62 -11.27
N PRO A 99 22.94 -32.55 -10.98
CA PRO A 99 21.81 -32.63 -10.08
C PRO A 99 20.75 -33.60 -10.60
N SER A 100 20.02 -34.27 -9.66
CA SER A 100 18.85 -35.07 -9.99
C SER A 100 17.76 -34.22 -10.63
N VAL A 101 17.10 -34.75 -11.65
CA VAL A 101 15.98 -34.11 -12.33
C VAL A 101 14.63 -34.66 -11.91
N ASP A 102 14.62 -35.70 -11.03
CA ASP A 102 13.40 -36.39 -10.63
C ASP A 102 12.40 -35.53 -9.89
N ASP A 103 12.88 -34.51 -9.18
CA ASP A 103 12.07 -33.61 -8.39
C ASP A 103 11.50 -32.42 -9.17
N LEU A 104 12.02 -32.14 -10.37
CA LEU A 104 11.67 -30.91 -11.11
C LEU A 104 10.18 -30.84 -11.47
N GLY A 105 9.57 -31.99 -11.82
CA GLY A 105 8.17 -32.08 -12.18
C GLY A 105 7.21 -32.21 -10.99
N LYS A 106 7.69 -32.75 -9.87
CA LYS A 106 6.86 -33.08 -8.68
C LYS A 106 6.90 -31.96 -7.63
N ASN A 107 8.05 -31.31 -7.46
CA ASN A 107 8.30 -30.35 -6.38
C ASN A 107 8.44 -28.90 -6.86
N TYR A 108 7.98 -28.60 -8.06
CA TYR A 108 8.01 -27.23 -8.57
C TYR A 108 7.05 -26.31 -7.78
N ARG A 109 7.58 -25.64 -6.78
CA ARG A 109 6.87 -24.65 -5.95
C ARG A 109 7.64 -23.33 -5.92
N PRO A 110 7.66 -22.60 -7.02
CA PRO A 110 8.36 -21.30 -7.04
C PRO A 110 7.64 -20.28 -6.17
N PRO A 111 8.35 -19.25 -5.68
CA PRO A 111 7.70 -18.10 -5.05
C PRO A 111 6.64 -17.49 -5.96
N GLN A 112 5.44 -17.30 -5.43
CA GLN A 112 4.32 -16.70 -6.14
C GLN A 112 3.84 -15.43 -5.45
N VAL A 113 3.33 -14.48 -6.22
CA VAL A 113 2.79 -13.24 -5.69
C VAL A 113 1.48 -13.47 -4.93
N THR A 114 1.43 -13.00 -3.70
CA THR A 114 0.17 -12.91 -2.94
C THR A 114 -0.55 -11.64 -3.34
N ARG A 115 -1.81 -11.76 -3.75
CA ARG A 115 -2.65 -10.62 -4.12
C ARG A 115 -3.72 -10.35 -3.10
N ILE A 116 -3.83 -9.08 -2.74
CA ILE A 116 -4.83 -8.56 -1.82
C ILE A 116 -5.91 -7.88 -2.65
N TYR A 117 -7.14 -8.34 -2.50
CA TYR A 117 -8.32 -7.84 -3.20
C TYR A 117 -9.24 -7.10 -2.25
N ALA A 118 -9.95 -6.11 -2.76
CA ALA A 118 -11.06 -5.49 -2.07
C ALA A 118 -12.22 -6.49 -1.85
N ARG A 119 -13.28 -6.05 -1.18
CA ARG A 119 -14.46 -6.89 -0.85
C ARG A 119 -15.17 -7.48 -2.07
N ASP A 120 -15.02 -6.87 -3.26
CA ASP A 120 -15.58 -7.36 -4.52
C ASP A 120 -14.84 -8.60 -5.08
N GLY A 121 -13.69 -8.96 -4.50
CA GLY A 121 -12.84 -10.05 -4.94
C GLY A 121 -12.20 -9.83 -6.33
N ARG A 122 -12.29 -8.63 -6.90
CA ARG A 122 -11.80 -8.27 -8.25
C ARG A 122 -10.77 -7.15 -8.22
N THR A 123 -11.04 -6.08 -7.49
CA THR A 123 -10.15 -4.92 -7.39
C THR A 123 -8.90 -5.29 -6.59
N VAL A 124 -7.74 -5.32 -7.24
CA VAL A 124 -6.46 -5.53 -6.56
C VAL A 124 -6.07 -4.25 -5.84
N ILE A 125 -5.82 -4.34 -4.54
CA ILE A 125 -5.45 -3.24 -3.66
C ILE A 125 -4.02 -3.36 -3.14
N GLY A 126 -3.39 -4.53 -3.31
CA GLY A 126 -2.02 -4.75 -2.88
C GLY A 126 -1.43 -6.04 -3.42
N GLU A 127 -0.11 -6.05 -3.55
CA GLU A 127 0.67 -7.23 -3.88
C GLU A 127 1.79 -7.42 -2.85
N ILE A 128 2.04 -8.67 -2.47
CA ILE A 128 3.17 -9.06 -1.64
C ILE A 128 3.97 -10.09 -2.44
N PHE A 129 5.23 -9.82 -2.68
CA PHE A 129 6.11 -10.65 -3.49
C PHE A 129 7.54 -10.64 -2.96
N ALA A 130 8.31 -11.66 -3.30
CA ALA A 130 9.69 -11.79 -2.92
C ALA A 130 10.62 -10.97 -3.84
N ASP A 131 11.84 -10.70 -3.39
CA ASP A 131 12.84 -9.92 -4.15
C ASP A 131 13.20 -10.55 -5.51
N GLU A 132 12.99 -11.88 -5.65
CA GLU A 132 13.20 -12.61 -6.89
C GLU A 132 12.24 -12.19 -8.02
N GLY A 133 11.23 -11.41 -7.70
CA GLY A 133 10.26 -10.87 -8.64
C GLY A 133 8.87 -11.51 -8.53
N ARG A 134 7.97 -11.05 -9.40
CA ARG A 134 6.56 -11.48 -9.41
C ARG A 134 6.34 -12.67 -10.31
N ARG A 135 5.64 -13.69 -9.78
CA ARG A 135 5.25 -14.89 -10.51
C ARG A 135 3.86 -15.37 -10.07
N THR A 136 3.08 -15.77 -11.04
CA THR A 136 1.83 -16.54 -10.85
C THR A 136 1.89 -17.77 -11.72
N VAL A 137 1.84 -18.94 -11.08
CA VAL A 137 1.86 -20.22 -11.80
C VAL A 137 0.46 -20.53 -12.31
N VAL A 138 0.38 -20.86 -13.60
CA VAL A 138 -0.87 -21.28 -14.26
C VAL A 138 -0.70 -22.69 -14.86
N PRO A 139 -1.73 -23.54 -14.80
CA PRO A 139 -1.68 -24.82 -15.49
C PRO A 139 -1.63 -24.63 -17.01
N LEU A 140 -0.94 -25.52 -17.71
CA LEU A 140 -0.78 -25.43 -19.17
C LEU A 140 -2.14 -25.38 -19.91
N ALA A 141 -3.15 -26.06 -19.36
CA ALA A 141 -4.50 -26.05 -19.92
C ALA A 141 -5.19 -24.67 -19.89
N ALA A 142 -4.73 -23.75 -19.02
CA ALA A 142 -5.23 -22.37 -18.99
C ALA A 142 -4.50 -21.45 -19.99
N VAL A 143 -3.42 -21.91 -20.61
CA VAL A 143 -2.66 -21.15 -21.60
C VAL A 143 -3.26 -21.38 -22.98
N PRO A 144 -3.69 -20.32 -23.71
CA PRO A 144 -4.27 -20.47 -25.04
C PRO A 144 -3.30 -21.12 -26.02
N LYS A 145 -3.84 -21.96 -26.93
CA LYS A 145 -3.03 -22.62 -27.96
C LYS A 145 -2.21 -21.62 -28.79
N VAL A 146 -2.76 -20.44 -29.09
CA VAL A 146 -2.08 -19.38 -29.83
C VAL A 146 -0.80 -18.92 -29.12
N MET A 147 -0.79 -18.88 -27.80
CA MET A 147 0.41 -18.51 -27.03
C MET A 147 1.46 -19.60 -27.02
N ILE A 148 1.03 -20.85 -26.89
CA ILE A 148 1.91 -22.03 -26.98
C ILE A 148 2.59 -22.08 -28.35
N ASP A 149 1.82 -21.94 -29.42
CA ASP A 149 2.31 -21.94 -30.80
C ASP A 149 3.28 -20.76 -31.06
N ALA A 150 3.01 -19.58 -30.52
CA ALA A 150 3.86 -18.41 -30.61
C ALA A 150 5.24 -18.65 -29.97
N VAL A 151 5.27 -19.23 -28.76
CA VAL A 151 6.51 -19.54 -28.06
C VAL A 151 7.31 -20.63 -28.79
N ILE A 152 6.64 -21.70 -29.24
CA ILE A 152 7.30 -22.77 -30.00
C ILE A 152 7.90 -22.20 -31.30
N ALA A 153 7.14 -21.40 -32.03
CA ALA A 153 7.60 -20.78 -33.27
C ALA A 153 8.79 -19.80 -33.06
N ALA A 154 8.79 -19.08 -31.94
CA ALA A 154 9.79 -18.07 -31.64
C ALA A 154 11.12 -18.65 -31.13
N GLU A 155 11.04 -19.68 -30.29
CA GLU A 155 12.16 -20.19 -29.50
C GLU A 155 12.67 -21.56 -29.98
N ASP A 156 11.77 -22.45 -30.42
CA ASP A 156 12.11 -23.85 -30.73
C ASP A 156 11.06 -24.51 -31.63
N ALA A 157 11.12 -24.23 -32.94
CA ALA A 157 10.10 -24.69 -33.88
C ALA A 157 9.93 -26.22 -33.93
N ASN A 158 11.00 -26.96 -33.62
CA ASN A 158 11.00 -28.43 -33.60
C ASN A 158 10.79 -29.04 -32.21
N PHE A 159 10.36 -28.23 -31.22
CA PHE A 159 10.25 -28.65 -29.84
C PHE A 159 9.51 -29.97 -29.64
N ARG A 160 8.43 -30.18 -30.37
CA ARG A 160 7.59 -31.38 -30.25
C ARG A 160 8.22 -32.66 -30.82
N THR A 161 9.29 -32.55 -31.65
CA THR A 161 9.86 -33.67 -32.41
C THR A 161 11.22 -34.12 -31.92
N HIS A 162 12.05 -33.22 -31.34
CA HIS A 162 13.38 -33.60 -30.86
C HIS A 162 13.38 -34.05 -29.40
N ALA A 163 14.43 -34.78 -28.97
CA ALA A 163 14.64 -35.29 -27.59
C ALA A 163 15.61 -34.35 -26.82
N GLY A 164 15.25 -33.11 -26.60
CA GLY A 164 16.03 -32.12 -25.83
C GLY A 164 17.05 -31.33 -26.62
N LEU A 165 17.55 -31.87 -27.74
CA LEU A 165 18.57 -31.24 -28.59
C LEU A 165 18.09 -31.23 -30.06
N ASP A 166 17.98 -30.05 -30.66
CA ASP A 166 17.75 -29.89 -32.10
C ASP A 166 19.11 -29.78 -32.82
N TRP A 167 19.70 -30.95 -33.15
CA TRP A 167 21.01 -31.00 -33.82
C TRP A 167 21.03 -30.28 -35.16
N LEU A 168 19.97 -30.41 -35.96
CA LEU A 168 19.86 -29.72 -37.26
C LEU A 168 19.74 -28.21 -37.09
N GLY A 169 18.96 -27.77 -36.12
CA GLY A 169 18.83 -26.37 -35.77
C GLY A 169 20.14 -25.77 -35.24
N MET A 170 20.87 -26.52 -34.43
CA MET A 170 22.20 -26.10 -33.93
C MET A 170 23.22 -25.91 -35.04
N VAL A 171 23.32 -26.89 -35.96
CA VAL A 171 24.21 -26.80 -37.12
C VAL A 171 23.80 -25.63 -38.02
N ARG A 172 22.53 -25.51 -38.34
CA ARG A 172 22.01 -24.37 -39.13
C ARG A 172 22.35 -23.03 -38.48
N SER A 173 22.14 -22.88 -37.16
CA SER A 173 22.46 -21.66 -36.41
C SER A 173 23.94 -21.34 -36.44
N LEU A 174 24.81 -22.37 -36.33
CA LEU A 174 26.26 -22.21 -36.43
C LEU A 174 26.69 -21.69 -37.82
N VAL A 175 26.17 -22.29 -38.88
CA VAL A 175 26.45 -21.86 -40.26
C VAL A 175 26.01 -20.43 -40.51
N VAL A 176 24.78 -20.07 -40.09
CA VAL A 176 24.25 -18.71 -40.23
C VAL A 176 25.07 -17.68 -39.43
N ASN A 177 25.51 -18.01 -38.21
CA ASN A 177 26.29 -17.12 -37.37
C ASN A 177 27.73 -16.92 -37.94
N VAL A 178 28.36 -17.99 -38.46
CA VAL A 178 29.64 -17.91 -39.13
C VAL A 178 29.54 -17.08 -40.40
N TRP A 179 28.47 -17.29 -41.22
CA TRP A 179 28.30 -16.55 -42.48
C TRP A 179 28.02 -15.06 -42.26
N LYS A 180 27.30 -14.69 -41.16
CA LYS A 180 26.98 -13.28 -40.82
C LYS A 180 28.07 -12.60 -40.00
N GLY A 181 29.05 -13.34 -39.47
CA GLY A 181 30.13 -12.78 -38.64
C GLY A 181 29.69 -12.28 -37.26
N TYR A 182 28.42 -12.49 -36.87
CA TYR A 182 27.88 -12.13 -35.57
C TYR A 182 26.76 -13.10 -35.13
N TYR A 183 26.43 -13.09 -33.85
CA TYR A 183 25.41 -13.98 -33.25
C TYR A 183 24.00 -13.62 -33.76
N ALA A 184 23.63 -14.05 -34.92
CA ALA A 184 22.38 -13.73 -35.59
C ALA A 184 21.22 -14.66 -35.14
N GLN A 185 21.55 -15.97 -34.92
CA GLN A 185 20.53 -16.96 -34.56
C GLN A 185 20.93 -17.76 -33.32
N GLY A 186 20.00 -17.92 -32.36
CA GLY A 186 20.16 -18.81 -31.20
C GLY A 186 19.80 -20.25 -31.58
N GLY A 187 20.59 -21.20 -31.09
CA GLY A 187 20.36 -22.64 -31.32
C GLY A 187 20.09 -23.41 -30.04
N SER A 188 19.62 -22.75 -28.97
CA SER A 188 19.25 -23.41 -27.72
C SER A 188 17.77 -23.74 -27.70
N THR A 189 17.40 -24.99 -27.33
CA THR A 189 16.04 -25.48 -27.24
C THR A 189 15.33 -24.97 -25.99
N ILE A 190 14.00 -25.04 -25.97
CA ILE A 190 13.18 -24.74 -24.78
C ILE A 190 13.66 -25.56 -23.58
N THR A 191 13.93 -26.86 -23.76
CA THR A 191 14.42 -27.75 -22.70
C THR A 191 15.77 -27.28 -22.14
N GLN A 192 16.69 -26.82 -23.00
CA GLN A 192 17.96 -26.24 -22.54
C GLN A 192 17.77 -24.97 -21.76
N GLN A 193 16.79 -24.15 -22.14
CA GLN A 193 16.47 -22.93 -21.40
C GLN A 193 15.87 -23.22 -20.02
N VAL A 194 15.01 -24.23 -19.91
CA VAL A 194 14.49 -24.74 -18.63
C VAL A 194 15.65 -25.18 -17.74
N VAL A 195 16.52 -26.08 -18.24
CA VAL A 195 17.66 -26.56 -17.48
C VAL A 195 18.57 -25.44 -17.00
N ARG A 196 18.87 -24.51 -17.88
CA ARG A 196 19.69 -23.33 -17.53
C ARG A 196 19.06 -22.52 -16.39
N THR A 197 17.75 -22.35 -16.41
CA THR A 197 17.04 -21.54 -15.42
C THR A 197 16.97 -22.21 -14.05
N PHE A 198 16.83 -23.54 -13.99
CA PHE A 198 16.65 -24.27 -12.75
C PHE A 198 17.94 -24.76 -12.10
N TYR A 199 18.92 -25.15 -12.89
CA TYR A 199 20.11 -25.85 -12.39
C TYR A 199 21.44 -25.13 -12.65
N LEU A 200 21.46 -24.19 -13.57
CA LEU A 200 22.72 -23.60 -14.04
C LEU A 200 22.69 -22.08 -13.87
N GLY A 201 23.79 -21.53 -13.41
CA GLY A 201 23.94 -20.07 -13.28
C GLY A 201 23.95 -19.31 -14.61
N ARG A 202 24.05 -17.98 -14.51
CA ARG A 202 24.10 -17.07 -15.69
C ARG A 202 25.48 -17.02 -16.36
N GLU A 203 26.47 -17.67 -15.83
CA GLU A 203 27.84 -17.67 -16.35
C GLU A 203 27.93 -18.25 -17.76
N LYS A 204 28.74 -17.65 -18.61
CA LYS A 204 28.92 -18.10 -19.99
C LYS A 204 30.20 -18.95 -20.13
N THR A 205 30.18 -20.17 -19.59
CA THR A 205 31.30 -21.12 -19.66
C THR A 205 30.98 -22.31 -20.56
N LEU A 206 32.03 -22.95 -21.14
CA LEU A 206 31.89 -24.18 -21.88
C LEU A 206 31.37 -25.31 -21.01
N GLU A 207 31.87 -25.41 -19.80
CA GLU A 207 31.41 -26.37 -18.80
C GLU A 207 29.89 -26.30 -18.60
N ARG A 208 29.38 -25.08 -18.33
CA ARG A 208 27.92 -24.86 -18.19
C ARG A 208 27.17 -25.32 -19.45
N LYS A 209 27.70 -25.04 -20.65
CA LYS A 209 27.02 -25.46 -21.88
C LYS A 209 26.99 -26.96 -22.07
N VAL A 210 28.05 -27.69 -21.69
CA VAL A 210 28.06 -29.16 -21.69
C VAL A 210 27.06 -29.71 -20.67
N LYS A 211 27.06 -29.20 -19.45
CA LYS A 211 26.07 -29.59 -18.41
C LYS A 211 24.63 -29.31 -18.88
N GLU A 212 24.41 -28.18 -19.58
CA GLU A 212 23.09 -27.82 -20.14
C GLU A 212 22.60 -28.87 -21.16
N LEU A 213 23.48 -29.34 -22.05
CA LEU A 213 23.16 -30.36 -23.06
C LEU A 213 22.83 -31.72 -22.40
N LEU A 214 23.62 -32.13 -21.42
CA LEU A 214 23.46 -33.40 -20.72
C LEU A 214 22.17 -33.42 -19.89
N LEU A 215 21.93 -32.34 -19.13
CA LEU A 215 20.71 -32.19 -18.32
C LEU A 215 19.46 -32.07 -19.19
N ALA A 216 19.51 -31.35 -20.32
CA ALA A 216 18.38 -31.26 -21.24
C ALA A 216 17.92 -32.62 -21.73
N ARG A 217 18.88 -33.54 -22.05
CA ARG A 217 18.55 -34.90 -22.43
C ARG A 217 17.95 -35.71 -21.28
N ARG A 218 18.47 -35.54 -20.05
CA ARG A 218 17.90 -36.18 -18.86
C ARG A 218 16.47 -35.71 -18.58
N VAL A 219 16.23 -34.39 -18.65
CA VAL A 219 14.88 -33.82 -18.44
C VAL A 219 13.87 -34.41 -19.41
N GLU A 220 14.22 -34.57 -20.69
CA GLU A 220 13.32 -35.14 -21.70
C GLU A 220 13.07 -36.67 -21.51
N GLN A 221 13.90 -37.35 -20.74
CA GLN A 221 13.67 -38.74 -20.36
C GLN A 221 12.69 -38.90 -19.21
N HIS A 222 12.51 -37.87 -18.36
CA HIS A 222 11.70 -37.89 -17.14
C HIS A 222 10.44 -37.07 -17.24
N LEU A 223 10.41 -36.03 -18.06
CA LEU A 223 9.28 -35.12 -18.21
C LEU A 223 8.73 -35.16 -19.64
N SER A 224 7.41 -35.06 -19.74
CA SER A 224 6.75 -34.90 -21.03
C SER A 224 6.98 -33.51 -21.61
N LYS A 225 6.81 -33.35 -22.93
CA LYS A 225 6.88 -32.06 -23.61
C LYS A 225 5.99 -31.00 -22.98
N ASP A 226 4.79 -31.37 -22.55
CA ASP A 226 3.84 -30.45 -21.91
C ASP A 226 4.28 -30.05 -20.52
N GLN A 227 4.89 -30.94 -19.75
CA GLN A 227 5.50 -30.59 -18.47
C GLN A 227 6.67 -29.63 -18.62
N ILE A 228 7.56 -29.88 -19.59
CA ILE A 228 8.69 -28.99 -19.89
C ILE A 228 8.19 -27.62 -20.34
N LEU A 229 7.19 -27.57 -21.20
CA LEU A 229 6.60 -26.32 -21.66
C LEU A 229 5.92 -25.55 -20.53
N SER A 230 5.21 -26.26 -19.65
CA SER A 230 4.61 -25.69 -18.44
C SER A 230 5.66 -25.03 -17.53
N LEU A 231 6.78 -25.73 -17.29
CA LEU A 231 7.90 -25.18 -16.52
C LEU A 231 8.51 -23.94 -17.19
N TYR A 232 8.69 -23.99 -18.51
CA TYR A 232 9.22 -22.87 -19.28
C TYR A 232 8.32 -21.63 -19.16
N LEU A 233 7.04 -21.77 -19.47
CA LEU A 233 6.06 -20.69 -19.50
C LEU A 233 5.85 -20.04 -18.12
N ASN A 234 5.99 -20.81 -17.05
CA ASN A 234 5.84 -20.30 -15.69
C ASN A 234 7.13 -19.75 -15.07
N GLN A 235 8.31 -19.99 -15.68
CA GLN A 235 9.59 -19.63 -15.07
C GLN A 235 10.35 -18.54 -15.82
N ILE A 236 10.15 -18.41 -17.14
CA ILE A 236 10.97 -17.50 -17.95
C ILE A 236 10.71 -16.03 -17.57
N CYS A 237 11.74 -15.19 -17.66
CA CYS A 237 11.66 -13.77 -17.41
C CYS A 237 11.16 -13.00 -18.64
N PHE A 238 10.13 -12.18 -18.46
CA PHE A 238 9.56 -11.30 -19.48
C PHE A 238 9.92 -9.82 -19.29
N GLY A 239 10.87 -9.52 -18.40
CA GLY A 239 11.28 -8.15 -18.08
C GLY A 239 10.52 -7.54 -16.89
N HIS A 240 10.99 -6.38 -16.43
CA HIS A 240 10.36 -5.62 -15.34
C HIS A 240 10.06 -6.43 -14.07
N GLY A 241 10.90 -7.43 -13.76
CA GLY A 241 10.69 -8.32 -12.60
C GLY A 241 9.50 -9.27 -12.76
N ARG A 242 9.00 -9.49 -13.99
CA ARG A 242 7.87 -10.39 -14.28
C ARG A 242 8.39 -11.75 -14.75
N TYR A 243 8.07 -12.77 -14.00
CA TYR A 243 8.41 -14.15 -14.29
C TYR A 243 7.13 -14.96 -14.55
N GLY A 244 7.16 -15.75 -15.62
CA GLY A 244 6.00 -16.49 -16.08
C GLY A 244 5.03 -15.66 -16.93
N ILE A 245 4.31 -16.40 -17.78
CA ILE A 245 3.48 -15.83 -18.85
C ILE A 245 2.26 -15.09 -18.32
N GLU A 246 1.68 -15.54 -17.20
CA GLU A 246 0.54 -14.90 -16.57
C GLU A 246 0.89 -13.49 -16.05
N GLU A 247 2.04 -13.35 -15.37
CA GLU A 247 2.50 -12.05 -14.90
C GLU A 247 2.88 -11.12 -16.05
N ALA A 248 3.40 -11.66 -17.14
CA ALA A 248 3.69 -10.89 -18.33
C ALA A 248 2.41 -10.36 -18.98
N ALA A 249 1.38 -11.20 -19.16
CA ALA A 249 0.10 -10.77 -19.71
C ALA A 249 -0.58 -9.70 -18.85
N ARG A 250 -0.58 -9.87 -17.55
CA ARG A 250 -1.12 -8.88 -16.60
C ARG A 250 -0.36 -7.56 -16.64
N TYR A 251 0.97 -7.60 -16.69
CA TYR A 251 1.79 -6.40 -16.68
C TYR A 251 1.69 -5.60 -17.97
N TYR A 252 1.75 -6.29 -19.13
CA TYR A 252 1.73 -5.59 -20.40
C TYR A 252 0.33 -5.23 -20.87
N PHE A 253 -0.68 -6.09 -20.60
CA PHE A 253 -2.02 -5.95 -21.17
C PHE A 253 -3.16 -5.79 -20.16
N GLY A 254 -2.86 -5.92 -18.86
CA GLY A 254 -3.86 -5.76 -17.77
C GLY A 254 -4.87 -6.91 -17.69
N LYS A 255 -4.61 -8.05 -18.33
CA LYS A 255 -5.50 -9.22 -18.39
C LYS A 255 -4.76 -10.53 -18.15
N GLY A 256 -5.48 -11.61 -17.87
CA GLY A 256 -4.91 -12.94 -17.72
C GLY A 256 -4.43 -13.51 -19.06
N ILE A 257 -3.57 -14.52 -18.97
CA ILE A 257 -3.01 -15.17 -20.18
C ILE A 257 -4.10 -15.81 -21.06
N ALA A 258 -5.22 -16.24 -20.47
CA ALA A 258 -6.33 -16.85 -21.20
C ALA A 258 -6.97 -15.89 -22.23
N ASP A 259 -6.86 -14.58 -22.04
CA ASP A 259 -7.57 -13.56 -22.81
C ASP A 259 -6.68 -12.83 -23.83
N VAL A 260 -5.44 -13.30 -24.06
CA VAL A 260 -4.51 -12.62 -24.98
C VAL A 260 -4.86 -12.86 -26.44
N SER A 261 -4.76 -11.82 -27.27
CA SER A 261 -4.90 -11.91 -28.71
C SER A 261 -3.69 -12.57 -29.38
N LEU A 262 -3.80 -12.93 -30.67
CA LEU A 262 -2.66 -13.44 -31.46
C LEU A 262 -1.49 -12.45 -31.48
N ALA A 263 -1.78 -11.16 -31.68
CA ALA A 263 -0.77 -10.11 -31.71
C ALA A 263 -0.06 -9.96 -30.35
N GLU A 264 -0.81 -10.03 -29.26
CA GLU A 264 -0.28 -9.98 -27.89
C GLU A 264 0.52 -11.24 -27.57
N ALA A 265 0.04 -12.42 -27.93
CA ALA A 265 0.77 -13.68 -27.76
C ALA A 265 2.11 -13.66 -28.50
N ALA A 266 2.13 -13.18 -29.75
CA ALA A 266 3.36 -13.03 -30.53
C ALA A 266 4.33 -12.00 -29.88
N LEU A 267 3.79 -10.92 -29.31
CA LEU A 267 4.60 -9.94 -28.59
C LEU A 267 5.21 -10.53 -27.31
N LEU A 268 4.43 -11.27 -26.51
CA LEU A 268 4.95 -11.95 -25.32
C LEU A 268 6.03 -12.97 -25.69
N ALA A 269 5.82 -13.77 -26.74
CA ALA A 269 6.79 -14.74 -27.22
C ALA A 269 8.08 -14.09 -27.76
N ALA A 270 8.05 -12.80 -28.11
CA ALA A 270 9.20 -12.03 -28.55
C ALA A 270 10.16 -11.63 -27.41
N LEU A 271 9.63 -11.49 -26.18
CA LEU A 271 10.35 -10.92 -25.03
C LEU A 271 11.49 -11.80 -24.47
N PRO A 272 11.37 -13.13 -24.34
CA PRO A 272 12.41 -13.97 -23.73
C PRO A 272 13.78 -13.87 -24.38
N LYS A 273 13.85 -13.52 -25.66
CA LYS A 273 15.10 -13.29 -26.40
C LYS A 273 15.96 -12.21 -25.77
N GLY A 274 15.34 -11.17 -25.20
CA GLY A 274 16.02 -10.05 -24.56
C GLY A 274 15.01 -9.07 -23.96
N PRO A 275 14.47 -9.36 -22.76
CA PRO A 275 13.36 -8.58 -22.19
C PRO A 275 13.65 -7.08 -22.05
N ALA A 276 14.90 -6.71 -21.72
CA ALA A 276 15.30 -5.30 -21.63
C ALA A 276 15.36 -4.60 -22.99
N ILE A 277 15.63 -5.35 -24.07
CA ILE A 277 15.80 -4.79 -25.42
C ILE A 277 14.47 -4.69 -26.17
N TYR A 278 13.62 -5.71 -26.00
CA TYR A 278 12.36 -5.86 -26.75
C TYR A 278 11.12 -5.49 -25.95
N SER A 279 11.29 -4.91 -24.75
CA SER A 279 10.15 -4.40 -23.97
C SER A 279 9.43 -3.29 -24.75
N PRO A 280 8.10 -3.41 -24.95
CA PRO A 280 7.33 -2.39 -25.66
C PRO A 280 7.21 -1.07 -24.85
N ARG A 281 7.48 -1.11 -23.53
CA ARG A 281 7.55 0.10 -22.69
C ARG A 281 8.87 0.87 -22.86
N VAL A 282 9.93 0.19 -23.28
CA VAL A 282 11.28 0.79 -23.42
C VAL A 282 11.62 1.08 -24.89
N SER A 283 11.30 0.13 -25.78
CA SER A 283 11.65 0.21 -27.20
C SER A 283 10.49 -0.31 -28.08
N PRO A 284 9.41 0.48 -28.27
CA PRO A 284 8.22 0.05 -29.02
C PRO A 284 8.54 -0.46 -30.42
N GLU A 285 9.41 0.22 -31.14
CA GLU A 285 9.80 -0.12 -32.52
C GLU A 285 10.50 -1.49 -32.61
N LYS A 286 11.42 -1.76 -31.67
CA LYS A 286 12.09 -3.07 -31.60
C LYS A 286 11.13 -4.18 -31.18
N ALA A 287 10.15 -3.85 -30.33
CA ALA A 287 9.09 -4.77 -29.92
C ALA A 287 8.21 -5.14 -31.13
N ILE A 288 7.78 -4.17 -31.93
CA ILE A 288 7.01 -4.37 -33.16
C ILE A 288 7.80 -5.24 -34.15
N ALA A 289 9.04 -4.86 -34.44
CA ALA A 289 9.88 -5.62 -35.36
C ALA A 289 10.07 -7.08 -34.93
N ARG A 290 10.21 -7.30 -33.62
CA ARG A 290 10.38 -8.65 -33.07
C ARG A 290 9.06 -9.42 -33.05
N ARG A 291 7.90 -8.77 -32.74
CA ARG A 291 6.55 -9.36 -32.89
C ARG A 291 6.34 -9.83 -34.33
N HIS A 292 6.60 -8.97 -35.30
CA HIS A 292 6.53 -9.32 -36.72
C HIS A 292 7.38 -10.55 -37.07
N TYR A 293 8.60 -10.65 -36.53
CA TYR A 293 9.42 -11.85 -36.69
C TYR A 293 8.71 -13.10 -36.16
N VAL A 294 8.13 -13.04 -34.96
CA VAL A 294 7.41 -14.17 -34.34
C VAL A 294 6.22 -14.59 -35.22
N LEU A 295 5.39 -13.64 -35.63
CA LEU A 295 4.23 -13.88 -36.51
C LEU A 295 4.64 -14.58 -37.81
N ARG A 296 5.75 -14.15 -38.42
CA ARG A 296 6.29 -14.82 -39.61
C ARG A 296 6.76 -16.25 -39.31
N GLN A 297 7.37 -16.49 -38.14
CA GLN A 297 7.75 -17.85 -37.76
C GLN A 297 6.50 -18.72 -37.55
N MET A 298 5.46 -18.21 -36.93
CA MET A 298 4.20 -18.91 -36.76
C MET A 298 3.58 -19.30 -38.13
N GLN A 299 3.57 -18.37 -39.08
CA GLN A 299 3.07 -18.62 -40.43
C GLN A 299 3.92 -19.65 -41.16
N ARG A 300 5.27 -19.54 -41.11
CA ARG A 300 6.18 -20.51 -41.76
C ARG A 300 6.04 -21.93 -41.22
N ASN A 301 5.71 -22.05 -39.94
CA ASN A 301 5.49 -23.34 -39.28
C ASN A 301 4.03 -23.85 -39.37
N GLY A 302 3.19 -23.15 -40.11
CA GLY A 302 1.80 -23.55 -40.32
C GLY A 302 0.85 -23.36 -39.14
N PHE A 303 1.25 -22.60 -38.11
CA PHE A 303 0.41 -22.32 -36.92
C PHE A 303 -0.67 -21.27 -37.22
N ILE A 304 -0.43 -20.35 -38.14
CA ILE A 304 -1.37 -19.31 -38.55
C ILE A 304 -1.38 -19.16 -40.09
N SER A 305 -2.48 -18.66 -40.64
CA SER A 305 -2.60 -18.32 -42.05
C SER A 305 -1.94 -16.97 -42.35
N GLU A 306 -1.73 -16.68 -43.64
CA GLU A 306 -1.23 -15.39 -44.14
C GLU A 306 -2.19 -14.23 -43.79
N THR A 307 -3.51 -14.50 -43.78
CA THR A 307 -4.53 -13.52 -43.39
C THR A 307 -4.40 -13.17 -41.92
N GLN A 308 -4.32 -14.18 -41.02
CA GLN A 308 -4.11 -13.99 -39.57
C GLN A 308 -2.82 -13.26 -39.28
N LEU A 309 -1.72 -13.54 -40.02
CA LEU A 309 -0.47 -12.81 -39.88
C LEU A 309 -0.68 -11.31 -40.15
N ARG A 310 -1.32 -10.97 -41.27
CA ARG A 310 -1.55 -9.56 -41.67
C ARG A 310 -2.44 -8.83 -40.67
N GLU A 311 -3.49 -9.44 -40.20
CA GLU A 311 -4.40 -8.86 -39.19
C GLU A 311 -3.67 -8.62 -37.86
N ALA A 312 -2.95 -9.61 -37.33
CA ALA A 312 -2.20 -9.49 -36.08
C ALA A 312 -1.03 -8.51 -36.17
N ASP A 313 -0.39 -8.40 -37.34
CA ASP A 313 0.72 -7.46 -37.55
C ASP A 313 0.23 -6.01 -37.62
N ALA A 314 -0.99 -5.79 -38.15
CA ALA A 314 -1.65 -4.48 -38.20
C ALA A 314 -2.23 -4.04 -36.84
N GLU A 315 -2.41 -4.97 -35.88
CA GLU A 315 -2.99 -4.66 -34.57
C GLU A 315 -2.04 -3.76 -33.76
N PRO A 316 -2.51 -2.58 -33.28
CA PRO A 316 -1.68 -1.68 -32.49
C PRO A 316 -1.37 -2.29 -31.12
N ILE A 317 -0.15 -2.05 -30.60
CA ILE A 317 0.22 -2.45 -29.24
C ILE A 317 -0.47 -1.51 -28.26
N ARG A 318 -1.41 -2.05 -27.47
CA ARG A 318 -2.12 -1.34 -26.39
C ARG A 318 -1.59 -1.85 -25.05
N LEU A 319 -0.78 -1.04 -24.39
CA LEU A 319 -0.25 -1.38 -23.07
C LEU A 319 -1.19 -0.90 -21.98
N ALA A 320 -1.40 -1.74 -21.00
CA ALA A 320 -2.04 -1.33 -19.74
C ALA A 320 -1.18 -0.29 -19.00
N PRO A 321 -1.77 0.58 -18.17
CA PRO A 321 -1.01 1.41 -17.24
C PRO A 321 -0.04 0.56 -16.41
N GLU A 322 1.09 1.15 -16.01
CA GLU A 322 2.02 0.42 -15.14
C GLU A 322 1.35 0.19 -13.78
N PRO A 323 1.21 -1.07 -13.32
CA PRO A 323 0.49 -1.34 -12.10
C PRO A 323 1.32 -0.90 -10.88
N GLU A 324 0.72 -0.10 -10.03
CA GLU A 324 1.24 0.21 -8.71
C GLU A 324 1.08 -1.03 -7.81
N PRO A 325 2.14 -1.50 -7.13
CA PRO A 325 2.05 -2.68 -6.26
C PRO A 325 1.03 -2.52 -5.12
N THR A 326 0.87 -1.30 -4.64
CA THR A 326 -0.15 -0.90 -3.68
C THR A 326 -0.60 0.51 -4.05
N PRO A 327 -1.83 0.69 -4.53
CA PRO A 327 -2.36 2.01 -4.83
C PRO A 327 -2.36 2.89 -3.59
N ALA A 328 -1.90 4.14 -3.74
CA ALA A 328 -1.77 5.06 -2.61
C ALA A 328 -3.06 5.21 -1.79
N TRP A 329 -4.24 5.17 -2.46
CA TRP A 329 -5.53 5.31 -1.78
C TRP A 329 -5.89 4.14 -0.84
N ALA A 330 -5.21 2.99 -0.93
CA ALA A 330 -5.46 1.80 -0.11
C ALA A 330 -4.24 1.39 0.74
N ALA A 331 -3.17 2.19 0.77
CA ALA A 331 -1.89 1.78 1.33
C ALA A 331 -1.98 1.42 2.82
N GLU A 332 -2.58 2.25 3.65
CA GLU A 332 -2.74 1.98 5.09
C GLU A 332 -3.60 0.73 5.32
N TYR A 333 -4.63 0.56 4.51
CA TYR A 333 -5.48 -0.62 4.61
C TYR A 333 -4.70 -1.90 4.29
N VAL A 334 -3.85 -1.87 3.27
CA VAL A 334 -2.97 -3.00 2.93
C VAL A 334 -1.97 -3.29 4.04
N ASP A 335 -1.42 -2.27 4.69
CA ASP A 335 -0.51 -2.45 5.83
C ASP A 335 -1.23 -3.06 7.04
N ALA A 336 -2.48 -2.65 7.31
CA ALA A 336 -3.36 -3.26 8.32
C ALA A 336 -3.65 -4.74 8.00
N VAL A 337 -3.97 -5.04 6.74
CA VAL A 337 -4.18 -6.42 6.25
C VAL A 337 -2.93 -7.28 6.46
N ARG A 338 -1.75 -6.75 6.12
CA ARG A 338 -0.48 -7.45 6.34
C ARG A 338 -0.23 -7.75 7.82
N ALA A 339 -0.53 -6.80 8.69
CA ALA A 339 -0.41 -6.98 10.14
C ALA A 339 -1.39 -8.04 10.65
N GLU A 340 -2.65 -8.01 10.22
CA GLU A 340 -3.66 -9.00 10.61
C GLU A 340 -3.31 -10.41 10.08
N LEU A 341 -2.81 -10.53 8.84
CA LEU A 341 -2.37 -11.82 8.29
C LEU A 341 -1.22 -12.41 9.12
N ARG A 342 -0.23 -11.60 9.51
CA ARG A 342 0.86 -12.06 10.38
C ARG A 342 0.36 -12.49 11.75
N ARG A 343 -0.55 -11.71 12.34
CA ARG A 343 -1.14 -12.03 13.66
C ARG A 343 -1.92 -13.36 13.63
N ARG A 344 -2.70 -13.62 12.56
CA ARG A 344 -3.58 -14.80 12.46
C ARG A 344 -2.87 -16.06 11.99
N PHE A 345 -1.94 -15.93 11.07
CA PHE A 345 -1.29 -17.07 10.40
C PHE A 345 0.20 -17.22 10.76
N GLY A 346 0.75 -16.34 11.61
CA GLY A 346 2.16 -16.41 12.03
C GLY A 346 3.11 -16.17 10.85
N ASP A 347 4.22 -16.92 10.84
CA ASP A 347 5.29 -16.78 9.86
C ASP A 347 4.96 -17.43 8.49
N VAL A 348 3.70 -17.41 8.08
CA VAL A 348 3.33 -17.80 6.71
C VAL A 348 4.10 -16.90 5.74
N ASP A 349 4.88 -17.50 4.86
CA ASP A 349 5.63 -16.77 3.85
C ASP A 349 4.68 -16.13 2.82
N LEU A 350 4.12 -14.99 3.18
CA LEU A 350 3.18 -14.25 2.34
C LEU A 350 3.82 -13.79 1.03
N ALA A 351 5.14 -13.60 1.01
CA ALA A 351 5.85 -13.14 -0.17
C ALA A 351 6.05 -14.25 -1.22
N ARG A 352 5.97 -15.51 -0.78
CA ARG A 352 6.24 -16.69 -1.62
C ARG A 352 5.03 -17.58 -1.81
N GLY A 353 4.02 -17.44 -0.93
CA GLY A 353 2.91 -18.38 -0.83
C GLY A 353 1.85 -18.26 -1.92
N GLY A 354 1.78 -17.15 -2.65
CA GLY A 354 0.82 -16.98 -3.75
C GLY A 354 -0.64 -16.95 -3.29
N TYR A 355 -0.91 -16.41 -2.12
CA TYR A 355 -2.26 -16.37 -1.56
C TYR A 355 -3.17 -15.39 -2.30
N ARG A 356 -4.44 -15.73 -2.35
CA ARG A 356 -5.53 -14.82 -2.72
C ARG A 356 -6.22 -14.36 -1.45
N VAL A 357 -6.05 -13.09 -1.10
CA VAL A 357 -6.62 -12.47 0.10
C VAL A 357 -7.76 -11.56 -0.31
N ILE A 358 -8.99 -11.85 0.13
CA ILE A 358 -10.14 -10.96 -0.05
C ILE A 358 -10.36 -10.23 1.26
N THR A 359 -10.42 -8.92 1.18
CA THR A 359 -10.54 -8.03 2.34
C THR A 359 -11.96 -7.50 2.50
N ALA A 360 -12.21 -6.84 3.63
CA ALA A 360 -13.45 -6.14 3.89
C ALA A 360 -13.50 -4.74 3.25
N LEU A 361 -12.41 -4.24 2.65
CA LEU A 361 -12.32 -2.92 2.05
C LEU A 361 -13.41 -2.70 1.00
N ASP A 362 -14.18 -1.65 1.16
CA ASP A 362 -15.05 -1.11 0.12
C ASP A 362 -14.27 -0.03 -0.67
N PRO A 363 -13.96 -0.25 -1.97
CA PRO A 363 -13.14 0.68 -2.73
C PRO A 363 -13.78 2.07 -2.92
N ALA A 364 -15.11 2.13 -2.98
CA ALA A 364 -15.82 3.39 -3.14
C ALA A 364 -15.79 4.15 -1.81
N LEU A 365 -16.19 3.49 -0.72
CA LEU A 365 -16.20 4.09 0.60
C LEU A 365 -14.80 4.55 1.05
N GLN A 366 -13.76 3.79 0.72
CA GLN A 366 -12.37 4.14 1.03
C GLN A 366 -11.94 5.44 0.33
N ARG A 367 -12.26 5.58 -0.97
CA ARG A 367 -11.95 6.81 -1.72
C ARG A 367 -12.74 8.00 -1.19
N ASP A 368 -14.01 7.79 -0.87
CA ASP A 368 -14.88 8.82 -0.30
C ASP A 368 -14.44 9.22 1.11
N ALA A 369 -14.05 8.27 1.97
CA ALA A 369 -13.48 8.56 3.30
C ALA A 369 -12.24 9.45 3.19
N ARG A 370 -11.36 9.13 2.25
CA ARG A 370 -10.16 9.93 1.99
C ARG A 370 -10.49 11.31 1.42
N ALA A 371 -11.48 11.40 0.54
CA ALA A 371 -11.97 12.68 0.02
C ALA A 371 -12.59 13.54 1.12
N ALA A 372 -13.42 12.96 1.99
CA ALA A 372 -14.01 13.65 3.14
C ALA A 372 -12.94 14.18 4.11
N ALA A 373 -11.94 13.34 4.45
CA ALA A 373 -10.83 13.77 5.30
C ALA A 373 -10.04 14.94 4.67
N ARG A 374 -9.73 14.86 3.38
CA ARG A 374 -9.04 15.96 2.66
C ARG A 374 -9.87 17.23 2.62
N ALA A 375 -11.17 17.14 2.34
CA ALA A 375 -12.06 18.29 2.29
C ALA A 375 -12.17 18.97 3.65
N GLY A 376 -12.36 18.18 4.73
CA GLY A 376 -12.44 18.72 6.09
C GLY A 376 -11.14 19.38 6.54
N LEU A 377 -9.98 18.75 6.26
CA LEU A 377 -8.67 19.34 6.55
C LEU A 377 -8.43 20.60 5.73
N SER A 378 -8.81 20.61 4.45
CA SER A 378 -8.68 21.79 3.58
C SER A 378 -9.51 22.96 4.10
N ALA A 379 -10.75 22.71 4.56
CA ALA A 379 -11.59 23.73 5.15
C ALA A 379 -11.00 24.26 6.49
N LEU A 380 -10.39 23.39 7.29
CA LEU A 380 -9.69 23.78 8.51
C LEU A 380 -8.44 24.60 8.20
N ASP A 381 -7.62 24.16 7.25
CA ASP A 381 -6.43 24.88 6.81
C ASP A 381 -6.76 26.30 6.31
N GLU A 382 -7.88 26.45 5.62
CA GLU A 382 -8.36 27.77 5.17
C GLU A 382 -8.76 28.65 6.33
N ARG A 383 -9.52 28.10 7.30
CA ARG A 383 -9.96 28.86 8.49
C ARG A 383 -8.80 29.38 9.34
N HIS A 384 -7.71 28.62 9.42
CA HIS A 384 -6.55 28.92 10.27
C HIS A 384 -5.33 29.44 9.50
N GLY A 385 -5.44 29.63 8.18
CA GLY A 385 -4.32 30.14 7.38
C GLY A 385 -3.14 29.15 7.28
N TYR A 386 -3.37 27.84 7.43
CA TYR A 386 -2.31 26.81 7.28
C TYR A 386 -1.92 26.53 5.82
N ARG A 387 -2.19 27.48 4.92
CA ARG A 387 -1.85 27.43 3.51
C ARG A 387 -0.72 28.39 3.19
N GLY A 388 0.01 28.15 2.08
CA GLY A 388 0.92 29.12 1.54
C GLY A 388 0.21 30.36 0.97
N PRO A 389 0.96 31.36 0.54
CA PRO A 389 2.41 31.40 0.48
C PRO A 389 3.09 31.64 1.83
N LEU A 390 4.29 31.05 1.98
CA LEU A 390 5.13 31.21 3.16
C LEU A 390 5.83 32.57 3.10
N ARG A 391 5.46 33.45 4.00
CA ARG A 391 5.99 34.83 4.07
C ARG A 391 7.07 34.95 5.14
N ARG A 392 8.02 35.85 4.91
CA ARG A 392 8.94 36.29 5.94
C ARG A 392 8.22 37.29 6.85
N LEU A 393 7.98 36.90 8.09
CA LEU A 393 7.37 37.76 9.10
C LEU A 393 8.43 38.66 9.80
N PRO A 394 8.05 39.87 10.25
CA PRO A 394 8.87 40.72 11.07
C PRO A 394 9.32 40.02 12.36
N GLY A 395 10.54 40.25 12.83
CA GLY A 395 11.03 39.63 14.07
C GLY A 395 11.37 38.12 14.01
N GLY A 396 11.15 37.44 12.86
CA GLY A 396 11.40 36.01 12.76
C GLY A 396 10.30 35.12 13.36
N GLU A 397 9.10 35.67 13.49
CA GLU A 397 7.92 34.93 13.95
C GLU A 397 7.58 33.78 13.00
N VAL A 398 7.12 32.69 13.57
CA VAL A 398 6.64 31.52 12.81
C VAL A 398 5.13 31.65 12.62
N PRO A 399 4.62 31.54 11.39
CA PRO A 399 3.18 31.72 11.10
C PRO A 399 2.25 30.75 11.83
N ALA A 400 2.78 29.66 12.36
CA ALA A 400 2.05 28.71 13.17
C ALA A 400 2.86 28.32 14.40
N PRO A 401 2.29 28.38 15.61
CA PRO A 401 2.99 27.97 16.82
C PRO A 401 3.34 26.47 16.77
N GLY A 402 4.51 26.10 17.27
CA GLY A 402 4.96 24.72 17.44
C GLY A 402 5.93 24.24 16.35
N GLY A 403 6.72 23.29 16.76
CA GLY A 403 7.91 22.77 16.10
C GLY A 403 9.14 23.07 16.97
N GLU A 404 9.99 22.06 17.11
CA GLU A 404 11.23 22.20 17.85
C GLU A 404 12.18 23.11 17.07
N GLN A 405 12.70 24.15 17.71
CA GLN A 405 13.75 24.99 17.14
C GLN A 405 15.10 24.43 17.55
N LEU A 406 15.89 24.00 16.58
CA LEU A 406 17.22 23.51 16.83
C LEU A 406 18.28 24.61 16.75
N ALA A 407 19.30 24.52 17.61
CA ALA A 407 20.49 25.35 17.48
C ALA A 407 21.17 25.09 16.12
N ARG A 408 21.87 26.08 15.57
CA ARG A 408 22.50 26.03 14.23
C ARG A 408 23.47 24.85 14.05
N GLU A 409 24.00 24.32 15.12
CA GLU A 409 25.02 23.27 15.10
C GLU A 409 24.41 21.87 15.31
N GLU A 410 23.15 21.81 15.72
CA GLU A 410 22.44 20.59 16.10
C GLU A 410 21.83 19.90 14.89
N LEU A 411 21.96 18.58 14.80
CA LEU A 411 21.34 17.79 13.71
C LEU A 411 19.94 17.36 14.12
N PRO A 412 18.94 17.51 13.23
CA PRO A 412 17.61 17.01 13.47
C PRO A 412 17.58 15.48 13.48
N LYS A 413 16.54 14.90 14.06
CA LYS A 413 16.24 13.46 13.99
C LYS A 413 15.21 13.20 12.89
N PRO A 414 15.30 12.05 12.19
CA PRO A 414 14.25 11.64 11.26
C PRO A 414 12.89 11.54 11.93
N ASP A 415 11.84 11.71 11.16
CA ASP A 415 10.42 11.62 11.53
C ASP A 415 9.95 12.58 12.63
N ARG A 416 10.75 13.61 12.94
CA ARG A 416 10.34 14.69 13.85
C ARG A 416 10.05 15.99 13.10
N ILE A 417 9.23 16.82 13.75
CA ILE A 417 8.78 18.12 13.22
C ILE A 417 9.60 19.25 13.85
N TYR A 418 10.20 20.05 12.97
CA TYR A 418 11.04 21.18 13.35
C TYR A 418 10.59 22.47 12.66
N VAL A 419 11.02 23.59 13.18
CA VAL A 419 10.94 24.87 12.47
C VAL A 419 12.15 24.99 11.54
N GLY A 420 11.89 24.98 10.24
CA GLY A 420 12.88 25.17 9.20
C GLY A 420 12.82 26.59 8.61
N ARG A 421 13.98 27.10 8.22
CA ARG A 421 14.13 28.37 7.50
C ARG A 421 14.30 28.12 6.01
N VAL A 422 13.50 28.73 5.17
CA VAL A 422 13.68 28.72 3.71
C VAL A 422 14.99 29.42 3.35
N ILE A 423 15.88 28.71 2.66
CA ILE A 423 17.17 29.26 2.20
C ILE A 423 17.27 29.37 0.69
N GLU A 424 16.52 28.55 -0.04
CA GLU A 424 16.57 28.50 -1.50
C GLU A 424 15.23 27.99 -2.05
N THR A 425 14.85 28.44 -3.24
CA THR A 425 13.69 27.96 -4.00
C THR A 425 14.11 27.68 -5.43
N ASP A 426 13.67 26.53 -5.99
CA ASP A 426 13.94 26.12 -7.36
C ASP A 426 12.62 25.84 -8.11
N ASP A 427 12.26 26.73 -9.02
CA ASP A 427 11.06 26.60 -9.83
C ASP A 427 11.17 25.49 -10.89
N GLY A 428 12.39 25.17 -11.35
CA GLY A 428 12.63 24.14 -12.35
C GLY A 428 12.48 22.73 -11.78
N ALA A 429 13.02 22.52 -10.58
CA ALA A 429 12.87 21.27 -9.83
C ALA A 429 11.57 21.21 -9.02
N GLY A 430 10.88 22.33 -8.83
CA GLY A 430 9.70 22.44 -7.97
C GLY A 430 10.01 22.17 -6.50
N THR A 431 11.18 22.63 -6.00
CA THR A 431 11.66 22.35 -4.65
C THR A 431 11.89 23.61 -3.84
N ILE A 432 11.74 23.48 -2.53
CA ILE A 432 12.07 24.50 -1.53
C ILE A 432 13.07 23.88 -0.58
N ARG A 433 14.21 24.54 -0.40
CA ARG A 433 15.25 24.10 0.53
C ARG A 433 15.12 24.77 1.87
N PHE A 434 15.08 23.96 2.89
CA PHE A 434 15.03 24.38 4.28
C PHE A 434 16.35 24.11 5.00
N GLN A 435 16.73 25.03 5.87
CA GLN A 435 17.72 24.81 6.90
C GLN A 435 17.01 24.47 8.21
N VAL A 436 17.38 23.32 8.80
CA VAL A 436 16.88 22.85 10.09
C VAL A 436 18.08 22.54 10.97
N GLY A 437 18.41 23.40 11.92
CA GLY A 437 19.66 23.30 12.66
C GLY A 437 20.87 23.29 11.71
N ALA A 438 21.69 22.24 11.78
CA ALA A 438 22.86 22.03 10.92
C ALA A 438 22.52 21.32 9.58
N ALA A 439 21.30 20.80 9.41
CA ALA A 439 20.92 20.04 8.23
C ALA A 439 20.25 20.92 7.16
N LEU A 440 20.43 20.49 5.91
CA LEU A 440 19.69 20.99 4.76
C LEU A 440 18.69 19.92 4.29
N ALA A 441 17.48 20.33 3.93
CA ALA A 441 16.49 19.42 3.41
C ALA A 441 15.60 20.05 2.36
N ASP A 442 15.32 19.31 1.29
CA ASP A 442 14.44 19.74 0.20
C ASP A 442 13.01 19.22 0.43
N VAL A 443 12.07 20.13 0.25
CA VAL A 443 10.62 19.85 0.19
C VAL A 443 10.19 19.97 -1.27
N ARG A 444 9.53 18.92 -1.80
CA ARG A 444 8.92 18.95 -3.13
C ARG A 444 7.53 19.55 -3.06
N LEU A 445 7.25 20.58 -3.84
CA LEU A 445 5.93 21.20 -3.91
C LEU A 445 4.83 20.26 -4.41
N SER A 446 5.17 19.29 -5.25
CA SER A 446 4.23 18.24 -5.69
C SER A 446 3.69 17.39 -4.52
N GLU A 447 4.47 17.26 -3.45
CA GLU A 447 4.07 16.56 -2.21
C GLU A 447 3.34 17.49 -1.22
N ALA A 448 3.32 18.81 -1.49
CA ALA A 448 2.71 19.84 -0.64
C ALA A 448 1.41 20.44 -1.23
N SER A 449 0.74 19.72 -2.13
CA SER A 449 -0.48 20.21 -2.84
C SER A 449 -1.60 20.64 -1.90
N ARG A 450 -1.73 20.03 -0.71
CA ARG A 450 -2.67 20.43 0.34
C ARG A 450 -2.49 21.91 0.75
N TYR A 451 -1.24 22.35 0.86
CA TYR A 451 -0.87 23.70 1.32
C TYR A 451 -0.64 24.67 0.15
N ASN A 452 -0.62 24.16 -1.06
CA ASN A 452 -0.46 24.90 -2.31
C ASN A 452 -1.61 24.61 -3.30
N PRO A 453 -2.86 24.89 -2.94
CA PRO A 453 -4.02 24.57 -3.78
C PRO A 453 -4.01 25.34 -5.12
N ASP A 454 -3.41 26.53 -5.14
CA ASP A 454 -3.33 27.40 -6.32
C ASP A 454 -2.17 27.00 -7.27
N GLY A 455 -1.38 25.98 -6.94
CA GLY A 455 -0.27 25.49 -7.76
C GLY A 455 0.85 26.53 -7.97
N LEU A 456 1.11 27.38 -6.97
CA LEU A 456 2.17 28.40 -7.04
C LEU A 456 3.53 27.72 -7.26
N ARG A 457 4.40 28.34 -8.05
CA ARG A 457 5.80 27.92 -8.21
C ARG A 457 6.58 28.17 -6.92
N ALA A 458 7.70 27.49 -6.74
CA ALA A 458 8.49 27.51 -5.50
C ALA A 458 8.84 28.93 -5.04
N ALA A 459 9.32 29.79 -5.92
CA ALA A 459 9.67 31.18 -5.61
C ALA A 459 8.47 32.07 -5.24
N ARG A 460 7.26 31.71 -5.71
CA ARG A 460 6.03 32.41 -5.31
C ARG A 460 5.39 31.82 -4.07
N PHE A 461 5.60 30.54 -3.84
CA PHE A 461 5.04 29.83 -2.69
C PHE A 461 5.83 30.13 -1.41
N ALA A 462 7.15 30.29 -1.47
CA ALA A 462 7.99 30.49 -0.28
C ALA A 462 9.02 31.60 -0.48
N GLU A 463 8.99 32.60 0.40
CA GLU A 463 10.00 33.66 0.47
C GLU A 463 11.27 33.16 1.17
N VAL A 464 12.45 33.46 0.63
CA VAL A 464 13.72 33.15 1.30
C VAL A 464 13.78 33.84 2.65
N GLY A 465 14.08 33.11 3.70
CA GLY A 465 14.07 33.58 5.08
C GLY A 465 12.75 33.31 5.81
N ALA A 466 11.68 32.90 5.14
CA ALA A 466 10.45 32.47 5.78
C ALA A 466 10.69 31.25 6.68
N LEU A 467 9.95 31.17 7.77
CA LEU A 467 9.96 30.03 8.68
C LEU A 467 8.70 29.16 8.47
N ALA A 468 8.88 27.85 8.45
CA ALA A 468 7.77 26.92 8.36
C ALA A 468 8.06 25.62 9.11
N ARG A 469 7.01 24.92 9.45
CA ARG A 469 7.10 23.60 10.05
C ARG A 469 7.39 22.57 8.97
N VAL A 470 8.41 21.76 9.22
CA VAL A 470 8.82 20.68 8.34
C VAL A 470 9.08 19.40 9.12
N ARG A 471 8.64 18.28 8.61
CA ARG A 471 9.00 16.94 9.09
C ARG A 471 10.22 16.47 8.33
N MET A 472 11.27 16.13 9.04
CA MET A 472 12.47 15.55 8.43
C MET A 472 12.22 14.10 8.04
N LEU A 473 12.29 13.78 6.76
CA LEU A 473 12.13 12.40 6.27
C LEU A 473 13.46 11.66 6.17
N ASP A 474 14.53 12.39 5.82
CA ASP A 474 15.87 11.87 5.68
C ASP A 474 16.88 12.94 6.10
N VAL A 475 17.78 12.59 6.98
CA VAL A 475 18.81 13.49 7.51
C VAL A 475 20.17 13.07 6.97
N LYS A 476 20.82 13.96 6.24
CA LYS A 476 22.13 13.74 5.65
C LYS A 476 23.23 14.45 6.45
N PRO A 477 24.50 13.98 6.37
CA PRO A 477 25.65 14.68 6.93
C PRO A 477 25.75 16.15 6.45
N ARG A 478 26.44 16.99 7.22
CA ARG A 478 26.66 18.41 6.88
C ARG A 478 27.14 18.59 5.45
N GLY A 479 26.51 19.50 4.71
CA GLY A 479 26.81 19.79 3.30
C GLY A 479 26.08 18.92 2.28
N GLN A 480 25.36 17.89 2.73
CA GLN A 480 24.47 17.10 1.89
C GLN A 480 23.01 17.47 2.16
N VAL A 481 22.15 17.34 1.15
CA VAL A 481 20.73 17.69 1.24
C VAL A 481 19.90 16.43 1.47
N GLY A 482 19.17 16.41 2.58
CA GLY A 482 18.16 15.40 2.89
C GLY A 482 16.80 15.75 2.30
N ARG A 483 15.76 15.09 2.79
CA ARG A 483 14.37 15.36 2.40
C ARG A 483 13.54 15.75 3.61
N ALA A 484 12.62 16.66 3.39
CA ALA A 484 11.62 17.05 4.37
C ALA A 484 10.24 17.19 3.72
N ARG A 485 9.22 17.31 4.54
CA ARG A 485 7.83 17.53 4.14
C ARG A 485 7.26 18.68 4.95
N LEU A 486 6.42 19.50 4.33
CA LEU A 486 5.67 20.55 5.03
C LEU A 486 4.62 19.93 5.97
N GLU A 487 4.50 20.50 7.16
CA GLU A 487 3.56 20.10 8.22
C GLU A 487 2.85 21.34 8.79
N LEU A 488 2.17 22.10 7.94
CA LEU A 488 1.57 23.37 8.34
C LEU A 488 0.29 23.17 9.16
N GLY A 489 -0.60 22.28 8.72
CA GLY A 489 -1.89 21.99 9.34
C GLY A 489 -1.97 20.65 10.07
N PRO A 490 -3.08 20.40 10.78
CA PRO A 490 -3.30 19.13 11.50
C PRO A 490 -3.56 17.96 10.55
N GLU A 491 -3.60 16.74 11.09
CA GLU A 491 -3.92 15.51 10.41
C GLU A 491 -5.32 15.01 10.80
N ALA A 492 -5.86 14.07 10.03
CA ALA A 492 -7.12 13.42 10.34
C ALA A 492 -7.00 11.91 10.22
N ALA A 493 -7.71 11.20 11.08
CA ALA A 493 -7.95 9.77 10.96
C ALA A 493 -9.44 9.50 10.86
N ALA A 494 -9.83 8.49 10.06
CA ALA A 494 -11.21 8.05 9.96
C ALA A 494 -11.29 6.53 9.86
N VAL A 495 -12.30 5.95 10.48
CA VAL A 495 -12.59 4.51 10.46
C VAL A 495 -14.07 4.33 10.15
N ALA A 496 -14.42 3.38 9.29
CA ALA A 496 -15.80 2.96 9.03
C ALA A 496 -15.95 1.45 9.24
N ILE A 497 -16.89 1.05 10.09
CA ILE A 497 -17.13 -0.34 10.49
C ILE A 497 -18.59 -0.70 10.19
N ASP A 498 -18.81 -1.89 9.63
CA ASP A 498 -20.11 -2.53 9.56
C ASP A 498 -20.41 -3.20 10.93
N PRO A 499 -21.38 -2.69 11.72
CA PRO A 499 -21.66 -3.24 13.04
C PRO A 499 -22.23 -4.66 13.00
N ALA A 500 -22.83 -5.07 11.87
CA ALA A 500 -23.39 -6.40 11.74
C ALA A 500 -22.34 -7.48 11.56
N THR A 501 -21.17 -7.14 11.02
CA THR A 501 -20.08 -8.10 10.70
C THR A 501 -18.80 -7.85 11.47
N GLY A 502 -18.56 -6.63 11.97
CA GLY A 502 -17.28 -6.19 12.50
C GLY A 502 -16.24 -5.84 11.43
N GLU A 503 -16.64 -5.86 10.15
CA GLU A 503 -15.74 -5.57 9.03
C GLU A 503 -15.38 -4.10 8.97
N VAL A 504 -14.08 -3.81 8.93
CA VAL A 504 -13.55 -2.46 8.70
C VAL A 504 -13.59 -2.19 7.19
N ALA A 505 -14.57 -1.41 6.74
CA ALA A 505 -14.80 -1.18 5.32
C ALA A 505 -13.95 -0.05 4.73
N ALA A 506 -13.52 0.90 5.57
CA ALA A 506 -12.60 1.97 5.18
C ALA A 506 -11.76 2.44 6.37
N ILE A 507 -10.53 2.88 6.08
CA ILE A 507 -9.62 3.46 7.04
C ILE A 507 -8.79 4.56 6.40
N VAL A 508 -8.63 5.68 7.09
CA VAL A 508 -7.77 6.79 6.70
C VAL A 508 -6.85 7.09 7.87
N GLY A 509 -5.55 6.93 7.70
CA GLY A 509 -4.53 7.14 8.73
C GLY A 509 -3.85 8.51 8.66
N GLY A 510 -4.20 9.35 7.68
CA GLY A 510 -3.63 10.69 7.50
C GLY A 510 -3.97 11.32 6.16
N SER A 511 -3.57 12.56 5.97
CA SER A 511 -3.77 13.32 4.73
C SER A 511 -2.97 12.75 3.55
N ILE A 512 -1.81 12.16 3.83
CA ILE A 512 -0.91 11.56 2.85
C ILE A 512 -1.09 10.05 2.88
N ALA A 513 -1.34 9.51 1.71
CA ALA A 513 -1.46 8.08 1.50
C ALA A 513 -0.14 7.51 0.94
N GLY A 514 0.30 6.39 1.50
CA GLY A 514 1.48 5.70 1.02
C GLY A 514 1.84 4.50 1.90
N PRO A 515 2.56 3.51 1.36
CA PRO A 515 3.01 2.37 2.16
C PRO A 515 3.93 2.80 3.30
N GLY A 516 3.77 2.19 4.49
CA GLY A 516 4.63 2.43 5.65
C GLY A 516 4.46 3.79 6.31
N GLN A 517 3.43 4.58 5.95
CA GLN A 517 3.12 5.81 6.66
C GLN A 517 2.53 5.51 8.04
N PHE A 518 2.73 6.44 8.99
CA PHE A 518 2.12 6.33 10.31
C PHE A 518 0.59 6.37 10.20
N ASP A 519 -0.05 5.28 10.56
CA ASP A 519 -1.51 5.14 10.52
C ASP A 519 -2.13 5.61 11.84
N ARG A 520 -2.65 6.84 11.84
CA ARG A 520 -3.24 7.44 13.04
C ARG A 520 -4.53 6.77 13.49
N ALA A 521 -5.21 6.08 12.58
CA ALA A 521 -6.42 5.36 12.94
C ALA A 521 -6.15 4.12 13.79
N LEU A 522 -4.98 3.50 13.64
CA LEU A 522 -4.57 2.28 14.34
C LEU A 522 -3.51 2.51 15.41
N GLN A 523 -2.63 3.51 15.24
CA GLN A 523 -1.40 3.65 16.01
C GLN A 523 -1.37 4.89 16.89
N ALA A 524 -2.17 5.93 16.59
CA ALA A 524 -2.18 7.14 17.39
C ALA A 524 -3.08 6.95 18.61
N HIS A 525 -2.46 6.98 19.78
CA HIS A 525 -3.18 7.07 21.05
C HIS A 525 -3.44 8.54 21.36
N ARG A 526 -4.74 8.91 21.45
CA ARG A 526 -5.19 10.30 21.60
C ARG A 526 -6.30 10.40 22.62
N GLN A 527 -6.36 11.53 23.31
CA GLN A 527 -7.42 11.79 24.29
C GLN A 527 -8.78 11.95 23.59
N PRO A 528 -9.75 11.05 23.82
CA PRO A 528 -11.07 11.14 23.20
C PRO A 528 -11.90 12.31 23.76
N GLY A 529 -11.51 12.88 24.89
CA GLY A 529 -12.29 13.91 25.52
C GLY A 529 -13.72 13.44 25.75
N SER A 530 -14.67 14.30 25.55
CA SER A 530 -16.12 13.98 25.75
C SER A 530 -16.66 12.85 24.88
N ALA A 531 -15.90 12.33 23.87
CA ALA A 531 -16.32 11.16 23.11
C ALA A 531 -16.26 9.85 23.94
N PHE A 532 -15.62 9.87 25.11
CA PHE A 532 -15.60 8.76 26.06
C PHE A 532 -16.87 8.69 26.93
N LYS A 533 -17.61 9.81 27.13
CA LYS A 533 -18.80 9.87 27.98
C LYS A 533 -19.86 8.77 27.72
N PRO A 534 -20.18 8.40 26.47
CA PRO A 534 -21.12 7.31 26.20
C PRO A 534 -20.77 6.01 26.93
N LEU A 535 -19.47 5.68 27.12
CA LEU A 535 -19.07 4.46 27.82
C LEU A 535 -19.38 4.56 29.33
N VAL A 536 -19.24 5.74 29.93
CA VAL A 536 -19.61 6.00 31.33
C VAL A 536 -21.09 5.88 31.52
N TYR A 537 -21.90 6.51 30.66
CA TYR A 537 -23.35 6.43 30.70
C TYR A 537 -23.84 5.01 30.40
N LEU A 538 -23.20 4.27 29.49
CA LEU A 538 -23.55 2.88 29.22
C LEU A 538 -23.35 1.99 30.46
N ALA A 539 -22.23 2.16 31.15
CA ALA A 539 -21.95 1.42 32.39
C ALA A 539 -23.03 1.74 33.45
N ALA A 540 -23.37 3.00 33.60
CA ALA A 540 -24.36 3.41 34.57
C ALA A 540 -25.79 2.93 34.22
N LEU A 541 -26.16 2.86 32.94
CA LEU A 541 -27.40 2.27 32.44
C LEU A 541 -27.44 0.76 32.71
N GLN A 542 -26.35 0.06 32.42
CA GLN A 542 -26.23 -1.38 32.59
C GLN A 542 -26.26 -1.81 34.06
N GLU A 543 -25.61 -1.04 34.94
CA GLU A 543 -25.63 -1.22 36.39
C GLU A 543 -26.95 -0.65 37.00
N ARG A 544 -27.87 -0.11 36.19
CA ARG A 544 -29.15 0.50 36.59
C ARG A 544 -29.01 1.61 37.62
N THR A 545 -27.87 2.30 37.67
CA THR A 545 -27.62 3.43 38.59
C THR A 545 -28.23 4.74 38.09
N ILE A 546 -28.53 4.80 36.78
CA ILE A 546 -29.28 5.90 36.15
C ILE A 546 -30.29 5.36 35.15
N THR A 547 -31.27 6.19 34.82
CA THR A 547 -32.20 6.03 33.69
C THR A 547 -32.07 7.21 32.74
N ALA A 548 -32.73 7.16 31.59
CA ALA A 548 -32.80 8.27 30.66
C ALA A 548 -33.44 9.55 31.26
N ALA A 549 -34.37 9.37 32.23
CA ALA A 549 -35.09 10.46 32.92
C ALA A 549 -34.39 10.94 34.19
N THR A 550 -33.34 10.27 34.66
CA THR A 550 -32.62 10.69 35.89
C THR A 550 -32.20 12.14 35.81
N ILE A 551 -32.58 12.93 36.84
CA ILE A 551 -32.19 14.34 36.97
C ILE A 551 -30.92 14.42 37.81
N VAL A 552 -29.94 15.17 37.31
CA VAL A 552 -28.66 15.42 37.98
C VAL A 552 -28.42 16.92 38.03
N ASN A 553 -27.99 17.43 39.17
CA ASN A 553 -27.73 18.85 39.34
C ASN A 553 -26.36 19.23 38.74
N ASP A 554 -26.38 20.06 37.71
CA ASP A 554 -25.17 20.68 37.12
C ASP A 554 -24.80 21.93 37.94
N ALA A 555 -24.07 21.76 39.01
CA ALA A 555 -23.60 22.77 39.93
C ALA A 555 -22.09 22.59 40.24
N PRO A 556 -21.39 23.62 40.70
CA PRO A 556 -19.99 23.50 41.12
C PRO A 556 -19.81 22.44 42.19
N GLU A 557 -18.85 21.55 41.98
CA GLU A 557 -18.54 20.46 42.91
C GLU A 557 -17.06 20.18 42.98
N VAL A 558 -16.60 19.67 44.12
CA VAL A 558 -15.19 19.35 44.39
C VAL A 558 -15.10 17.87 44.73
N PHE A 559 -14.24 17.17 43.97
CA PHE A 559 -13.94 15.76 44.15
C PHE A 559 -12.50 15.62 44.67
N GLY A 560 -12.34 15.47 45.95
CA GLY A 560 -11.03 15.59 46.61
C GLY A 560 -10.41 16.98 46.37
N ASP A 561 -9.25 17.03 45.72
CA ASP A 561 -8.60 18.30 45.33
C ASP A 561 -8.96 18.78 43.92
N TRP A 562 -9.77 18.02 43.19
CA TRP A 562 -10.15 18.34 41.82
C TRP A 562 -11.48 19.01 41.69
N LYS A 563 -11.52 20.13 40.97
CA LYS A 563 -12.73 20.92 40.72
C LYS A 563 -13.00 20.94 39.21
N PRO A 564 -13.80 19.98 38.67
CA PRO A 564 -14.14 19.93 37.27
C PRO A 564 -14.92 21.18 36.84
N GLN A 565 -14.80 21.56 35.58
CA GLN A 565 -15.51 22.68 34.99
C GLN A 565 -16.20 22.26 33.70
N ASN A 566 -17.32 22.86 33.38
CA ASN A 566 -17.97 22.73 32.10
C ASN A 566 -17.14 23.41 31.00
N SER A 567 -17.23 22.91 29.78
CA SER A 567 -16.48 23.43 28.65
C SER A 567 -16.85 24.91 28.36
N GLY A 568 -15.84 25.74 28.10
CA GLY A 568 -16.06 27.12 27.71
C GLY A 568 -16.57 28.06 28.84
N HIS A 569 -16.37 27.72 30.09
CA HIS A 569 -16.81 28.49 31.25
C HIS A 569 -18.32 28.80 31.18
N SER A 570 -19.09 27.87 30.59
CA SER A 570 -20.53 27.98 30.46
C SER A 570 -21.19 28.05 31.86
N ARG A 571 -22.31 28.76 31.93
CA ARG A 571 -23.12 28.79 33.15
C ARG A 571 -23.57 27.41 33.51
N PHE A 572 -23.65 27.09 34.81
CA PHE A 572 -24.26 25.86 35.29
C PHE A 572 -25.73 25.86 34.93
N LEU A 573 -26.24 24.70 34.57
CA LEU A 573 -27.62 24.52 34.11
C LEU A 573 -28.59 24.15 35.22
N GLY A 574 -28.07 23.88 36.44
CA GLY A 574 -28.91 23.39 37.54
C GLY A 574 -29.37 21.94 37.29
N PRO A 575 -30.54 21.56 37.83
CA PRO A 575 -31.09 20.22 37.62
C PRO A 575 -31.45 19.98 36.15
N ILE A 576 -30.78 18.98 35.53
CA ILE A 576 -31.03 18.58 34.13
C ILE A 576 -31.09 17.06 34.00
N SER A 577 -31.82 16.56 32.99
CA SER A 577 -31.85 15.13 32.72
C SER A 577 -30.51 14.64 32.18
N VAL A 578 -30.23 13.38 32.45
CA VAL A 578 -29.06 12.64 31.86
C VAL A 578 -29.03 12.78 30.33
N ARG A 579 -30.19 12.75 29.66
CA ARG A 579 -30.32 13.00 28.22
C ARG A 579 -29.76 14.36 27.82
N THR A 580 -30.24 15.41 28.48
CA THR A 580 -29.80 16.80 28.22
C THR A 580 -28.29 16.93 28.49
N ALA A 581 -27.83 16.34 29.57
CA ALA A 581 -26.42 16.38 29.96
C ALA A 581 -25.49 15.71 28.89
N LEU A 582 -25.92 14.56 28.36
CA LEU A 582 -25.16 13.87 27.29
C LEU A 582 -25.22 14.66 25.98
N ALA A 583 -26.39 15.15 25.58
CA ALA A 583 -26.61 15.94 24.37
C ALA A 583 -25.74 17.21 24.33
N ARG A 584 -25.71 17.93 25.45
CA ARG A 584 -24.94 19.18 25.63
C ARG A 584 -23.53 18.96 26.15
N SER A 585 -23.16 17.69 26.37
CA SER A 585 -21.80 17.30 26.78
C SER A 585 -21.34 17.92 28.10
N VAL A 586 -22.26 18.03 29.10
CA VAL A 586 -21.98 18.61 30.40
C VAL A 586 -20.92 17.78 31.16
N ASN A 587 -19.86 18.42 31.65
CA ASN A 587 -18.74 17.74 32.29
C ASN A 587 -19.06 17.29 33.71
N ILE A 588 -19.64 18.21 34.52
CA ILE A 588 -19.95 17.94 35.92
C ILE A 588 -20.83 16.71 36.05
N VAL A 589 -21.90 16.66 35.25
CA VAL A 589 -22.85 15.52 35.29
C VAL A 589 -22.15 14.22 34.89
N ALA A 590 -21.28 14.23 33.90
CA ALA A 590 -20.54 13.03 33.51
C ALA A 590 -19.62 12.52 34.64
N VAL A 591 -18.98 13.44 35.38
CA VAL A 591 -18.12 13.08 36.53
C VAL A 591 -19.00 12.50 37.65
N LYS A 592 -20.15 13.13 37.97
CA LYS A 592 -21.11 12.62 38.95
C LYS A 592 -21.61 11.22 38.59
N VAL A 593 -21.95 10.99 37.33
CA VAL A 593 -22.36 9.64 36.84
C VAL A 593 -21.26 8.62 37.04
N LEU A 594 -19.98 8.98 36.71
CA LEU A 594 -18.84 8.08 36.93
C LEU A 594 -18.61 7.82 38.43
N ASP A 595 -18.68 8.86 39.26
CA ASP A 595 -18.53 8.73 40.71
C ASP A 595 -19.60 7.79 41.31
N LYS A 596 -20.85 7.99 40.90
CA LYS A 596 -21.98 7.14 41.34
C LYS A 596 -21.86 5.68 40.89
N VAL A 597 -21.54 5.40 39.63
CA VAL A 597 -21.41 4.02 39.14
C VAL A 597 -20.09 3.38 39.55
N GLY A 598 -19.09 4.20 39.83
CA GLY A 598 -17.75 3.79 40.21
C GLY A 598 -16.85 3.47 38.99
N LEU A 599 -15.55 3.60 39.21
CA LEU A 599 -14.53 3.31 38.19
C LEU A 599 -14.46 1.85 37.73
N GLY A 600 -14.74 0.91 38.65
CA GLY A 600 -14.68 -0.52 38.37
C GLY A 600 -15.58 -0.98 37.22
N PRO A 601 -16.88 -0.73 37.26
CA PRO A 601 -17.81 -1.08 36.17
C PRO A 601 -17.42 -0.46 34.83
N VAL A 602 -17.04 0.82 34.80
CA VAL A 602 -16.65 1.51 33.55
C VAL A 602 -15.39 0.89 32.93
N LEU A 603 -14.37 0.59 33.72
CA LEU A 603 -13.14 -0.05 33.25
C LEU A 603 -13.39 -1.48 32.73
N ARG A 604 -14.23 -2.26 33.46
CA ARG A 604 -14.65 -3.60 32.97
C ARG A 604 -15.39 -3.52 31.65
N LEU A 605 -16.33 -2.59 31.56
CA LEU A 605 -17.10 -2.38 30.34
C LEU A 605 -16.22 -1.94 29.18
N ALA A 606 -15.35 -0.95 29.36
CA ALA A 606 -14.43 -0.48 28.33
C ALA A 606 -13.57 -1.63 27.76
N LYS A 607 -13.03 -2.48 28.64
CA LYS A 607 -12.30 -3.68 28.24
C LYS A 607 -13.19 -4.68 27.47
N ALA A 608 -14.40 -4.91 27.95
CA ALA A 608 -15.38 -5.78 27.28
C ALA A 608 -15.77 -5.26 25.90
N LEU A 609 -15.81 -3.95 25.71
CA LEU A 609 -16.06 -3.28 24.43
C LEU A 609 -14.86 -3.33 23.48
N GLY A 610 -13.67 -3.73 23.95
CA GLY A 610 -12.46 -3.90 23.12
C GLY A 610 -11.47 -2.75 23.19
N ILE A 611 -11.56 -1.89 24.20
CA ILE A 611 -10.51 -0.88 24.48
C ILE A 611 -9.36 -1.59 25.19
N GLU A 612 -8.22 -1.70 24.52
CA GLU A 612 -7.01 -2.33 25.02
C GLU A 612 -6.01 -1.31 25.55
N SER A 613 -6.16 -0.06 25.14
CA SER A 613 -5.36 1.08 25.63
C SER A 613 -5.48 1.22 27.15
N PRO A 614 -4.39 1.54 27.87
CA PRO A 614 -4.39 1.65 29.33
C PRO A 614 -5.25 2.83 29.80
N LEU A 615 -6.28 2.56 30.58
CA LEU A 615 -7.17 3.57 31.15
C LEU A 615 -6.77 3.89 32.58
N ARG A 616 -6.69 5.18 32.92
CA ARG A 616 -6.37 5.67 34.26
C ARG A 616 -7.56 5.44 35.20
N ARG A 617 -7.25 5.06 36.45
CA ARG A 617 -8.27 4.80 37.47
C ARG A 617 -8.56 6.06 38.29
N GLU A 618 -9.09 7.06 37.64
CA GLU A 618 -9.41 8.36 38.24
C GLU A 618 -10.66 8.98 37.59
N LEU A 619 -11.32 9.91 38.30
CA LEU A 619 -12.58 10.52 37.82
C LEU A 619 -12.43 11.33 36.54
N THR A 620 -11.22 11.78 36.21
CA THR A 620 -10.92 12.44 34.93
C THR A 620 -11.20 11.52 33.72
N LEU A 621 -11.33 10.20 33.94
CA LEU A 621 -11.78 9.25 32.92
C LEU A 621 -13.14 9.59 32.33
N ALA A 622 -14.06 10.18 33.13
CA ALA A 622 -15.36 10.64 32.65
C ALA A 622 -15.25 11.67 31.54
N LEU A 623 -14.16 12.41 31.53
CA LEU A 623 -13.87 13.45 30.54
C LEU A 623 -12.91 12.98 29.43
N GLY A 624 -12.57 11.67 29.40
CA GLY A 624 -11.71 11.07 28.41
C GLY A 624 -10.26 11.52 28.48
N ALA A 625 -9.71 11.63 29.70
CA ALA A 625 -8.31 11.99 29.91
C ALA A 625 -7.31 10.84 29.55
N SER A 626 -7.79 9.60 29.42
CA SER A 626 -7.00 8.46 28.94
C SER A 626 -7.02 8.38 27.42
N GLU A 627 -5.85 8.07 26.85
CA GLU A 627 -5.69 8.00 25.41
C GLU A 627 -6.18 6.66 24.84
N VAL A 628 -6.83 6.70 23.67
CA VAL A 628 -7.31 5.53 22.93
C VAL A 628 -7.06 5.73 21.44
N THR A 629 -7.04 4.64 20.66
CA THR A 629 -6.97 4.76 19.20
C THR A 629 -8.35 5.04 18.56
N PRO A 630 -8.40 5.66 17.38
CA PRO A 630 -9.65 5.83 16.64
C PRO A 630 -10.37 4.53 16.35
N LEU A 631 -9.65 3.45 16.07
CA LEU A 631 -10.25 2.13 15.85
C LEU A 631 -10.91 1.59 17.12
N GLU A 632 -10.24 1.68 18.27
CA GLU A 632 -10.79 1.19 19.55
C GLU A 632 -12.10 1.88 19.91
N LEU A 633 -12.13 3.22 19.88
CA LEU A 633 -13.32 3.97 20.24
C LEU A 633 -14.48 3.74 19.25
N THR A 634 -14.16 3.67 17.95
CA THR A 634 -15.16 3.36 16.91
C THR A 634 -15.71 1.95 17.10
N SER A 635 -14.85 0.98 17.38
CA SER A 635 -15.25 -0.41 17.63
C SER A 635 -16.08 -0.57 18.91
N ALA A 636 -15.77 0.18 19.94
CA ALA A 636 -16.59 0.21 21.17
C ALA A 636 -18.02 0.68 20.89
N LEU A 637 -18.19 1.73 20.08
CA LEU A 637 -19.53 2.19 19.68
C LEU A 637 -20.20 1.29 18.62
N ALA A 638 -19.43 0.50 17.88
CA ALA A 638 -19.99 -0.53 17.00
C ALA A 638 -20.72 -1.62 17.80
N VAL A 639 -20.28 -1.92 19.01
CA VAL A 639 -21.03 -2.81 19.93
C VAL A 639 -22.39 -2.22 20.31
N VAL A 640 -22.47 -0.93 20.57
CA VAL A 640 -23.74 -0.24 20.85
C VAL A 640 -24.66 -0.28 19.62
N ALA A 641 -24.13 0.04 18.44
CA ALA A 641 -24.88 -0.02 17.18
C ALA A 641 -25.38 -1.43 16.85
N ALA A 642 -24.62 -2.47 17.24
CA ALA A 642 -24.98 -3.89 17.11
C ALA A 642 -25.89 -4.41 18.25
N GLY A 643 -26.49 -3.53 19.06
CA GLY A 643 -27.37 -3.93 20.17
C GLY A 643 -26.65 -4.72 21.25
N GLY A 644 -25.41 -4.39 21.56
CA GLY A 644 -24.63 -4.99 22.64
C GLY A 644 -23.81 -6.23 22.23
N LEU A 645 -23.79 -6.58 20.95
CA LEU A 645 -23.01 -7.69 20.41
C LEU A 645 -21.61 -7.21 19.96
N ARG A 646 -20.57 -7.66 20.64
CA ARG A 646 -19.19 -7.41 20.25
C ARG A 646 -18.75 -8.37 19.15
N ARG A 647 -18.20 -7.80 18.09
CA ARG A 647 -17.43 -8.49 17.06
C ARG A 647 -16.05 -7.88 16.99
N GLU A 648 -15.02 -8.72 16.91
CA GLU A 648 -13.66 -8.22 16.72
C GLU A 648 -13.57 -7.52 15.36
N PRO A 649 -13.04 -6.27 15.31
CA PRO A 649 -12.82 -5.61 14.02
C PRO A 649 -11.87 -6.42 13.16
N THR A 650 -12.23 -6.64 11.90
CA THR A 650 -11.44 -7.41 10.96
C THR A 650 -11.31 -6.71 9.62
N PHE A 651 -10.11 -6.84 9.02
CA PHE A 651 -9.81 -6.39 7.67
C PHE A 651 -9.95 -7.53 6.64
N LEU A 652 -10.06 -8.78 7.10
CA LEU A 652 -10.05 -9.98 6.26
C LEU A 652 -11.45 -10.58 6.09
N ARG A 653 -11.76 -11.00 4.87
CA ARG A 653 -12.96 -11.79 4.54
C ARG A 653 -12.65 -13.24 4.23
N GLU A 654 -11.60 -13.44 3.42
CA GLU A 654 -11.26 -14.76 2.91
C GLU A 654 -9.77 -14.82 2.53
N VAL A 655 -9.13 -15.93 2.81
CA VAL A 655 -7.75 -16.21 2.38
C VAL A 655 -7.73 -17.58 1.73
N ARG A 656 -7.27 -17.67 0.47
CA ARG A 656 -7.11 -18.92 -0.26
C ARG A 656 -5.65 -19.16 -0.62
N ARG A 657 -5.29 -20.44 -0.62
CA ARG A 657 -4.02 -20.92 -1.22
C ARG A 657 -4.09 -20.86 -2.74
N PRO A 658 -2.95 -20.98 -3.45
CA PRO A 658 -2.92 -21.03 -4.92
C PRO A 658 -3.75 -22.17 -5.52
N ASP A 659 -3.92 -23.27 -4.79
CA ASP A 659 -4.75 -24.42 -5.18
C ASP A 659 -6.26 -24.18 -4.99
N GLY A 660 -6.65 -22.99 -4.52
CA GLY A 660 -8.04 -22.64 -4.23
C GLY A 660 -8.54 -23.03 -2.85
N THR A 661 -7.74 -23.76 -2.06
CA THR A 661 -8.10 -24.21 -0.71
C THR A 661 -8.28 -22.99 0.21
N LEU A 662 -9.42 -22.93 0.88
CA LEU A 662 -9.73 -21.89 1.86
C LEU A 662 -8.91 -22.11 3.14
N LEU A 663 -8.23 -21.07 3.59
CA LEU A 663 -7.63 -21.05 4.92
C LEU A 663 -8.71 -20.68 5.94
N PRO A 664 -8.83 -21.40 7.06
CA PRO A 664 -9.80 -21.09 8.07
C PRO A 664 -9.45 -19.73 8.72
N LEU A 665 -10.34 -18.75 8.53
CA LEU A 665 -10.34 -17.52 9.30
C LEU A 665 -11.15 -17.79 10.56
N ALA A 666 -10.49 -18.01 11.69
CA ALA A 666 -11.17 -18.03 12.98
C ALA A 666 -11.81 -16.64 13.18
N ARG A 667 -13.12 -16.54 12.92
CA ARG A 667 -13.92 -15.39 13.31
C ARG A 667 -14.53 -15.73 14.66
N PRO A 668 -14.15 -15.02 15.73
CA PRO A 668 -14.85 -15.20 16.99
C PRO A 668 -16.35 -14.95 16.78
N GLU A 669 -17.18 -15.81 17.34
CA GLU A 669 -18.61 -15.56 17.36
C GLU A 669 -18.91 -14.23 18.04
N ALA A 670 -20.02 -13.60 17.63
CA ALA A 670 -20.47 -12.39 18.27
C ALA A 670 -20.77 -12.66 19.74
N VAL A 671 -20.12 -11.95 20.64
CA VAL A 671 -20.31 -12.11 22.08
C VAL A 671 -21.16 -10.96 22.62
N ARG A 672 -22.23 -11.27 23.33
CA ARG A 672 -22.99 -10.24 24.02
C ARG A 672 -22.20 -9.75 25.24
N VAL A 673 -21.82 -8.48 25.21
CA VAL A 673 -21.05 -7.81 26.26
C VAL A 673 -21.81 -6.66 26.91
N VAL A 674 -22.93 -6.25 26.30
CA VAL A 674 -23.87 -5.24 26.79
C VAL A 674 -25.29 -5.73 26.61
N ASP A 675 -26.19 -5.44 27.55
CA ASP A 675 -27.61 -5.72 27.41
C ASP A 675 -28.19 -4.97 26.21
N ALA A 676 -29.07 -5.65 25.45
CA ALA A 676 -29.63 -5.05 24.25
C ALA A 676 -30.44 -3.78 24.56
N GLY A 677 -31.18 -3.81 25.66
CA GLY A 677 -31.92 -2.64 26.15
C GLY A 677 -31.01 -1.49 26.54
N ALA A 678 -29.92 -1.75 27.30
CA ALA A 678 -28.96 -0.71 27.68
C ALA A 678 -28.28 -0.07 26.45
N ALA A 679 -27.90 -0.89 25.47
CA ALA A 679 -27.35 -0.39 24.21
C ALA A 679 -28.34 0.48 23.44
N HIS A 680 -29.63 0.08 23.41
CA HIS A 680 -30.69 0.84 22.75
C HIS A 680 -30.98 2.16 23.47
N VAL A 681 -31.11 2.15 24.80
CA VAL A 681 -31.33 3.38 25.61
C VAL A 681 -30.17 4.35 25.40
N LEU A 682 -28.91 3.87 25.41
CA LEU A 682 -27.76 4.73 25.10
C LEU A 682 -27.82 5.26 23.67
N ALA A 683 -28.12 4.43 22.67
CA ALA A 683 -28.26 4.87 21.29
C ALA A 683 -29.29 5.97 21.13
N ASP A 684 -30.46 5.84 21.84
CA ASP A 684 -31.49 6.83 21.84
C ASP A 684 -31.08 8.14 22.56
N LEU A 685 -30.38 8.05 23.69
CA LEU A 685 -29.75 9.21 24.33
C LEU A 685 -28.75 9.92 23.40
N MET A 686 -27.94 9.18 22.64
CA MET A 686 -26.98 9.72 21.73
C MET A 686 -27.59 10.36 20.47
N ARG A 687 -28.84 10.02 20.11
CA ARG A 687 -29.61 10.73 19.07
C ARG A 687 -29.86 12.20 19.45
N SER A 688 -30.09 12.48 20.73
CA SER A 688 -30.29 13.83 21.22
C SER A 688 -29.12 14.76 21.00
N VAL A 689 -27.92 14.23 20.72
CA VAL A 689 -26.73 15.01 20.33
C VAL A 689 -26.95 15.75 19.01
N PHE A 690 -27.78 15.21 18.11
CA PHE A 690 -28.21 15.88 16.88
C PHE A 690 -29.55 16.61 17.03
N GLU A 691 -30.45 16.14 17.88
CA GLU A 691 -31.86 16.55 17.91
C GLU A 691 -32.14 17.71 18.87
N ASP A 692 -31.42 17.84 20.00
CA ASP A 692 -31.55 18.98 20.93
C ASP A 692 -30.97 20.26 20.28
N PRO A 693 -31.72 21.35 20.18
CA PRO A 693 -31.26 22.63 19.61
C PRO A 693 -29.98 23.20 20.25
N HIS A 694 -29.69 22.82 21.48
CA HIS A 694 -28.48 23.25 22.19
C HIS A 694 -27.40 22.17 22.24
N ALA A 695 -27.60 21.04 21.54
CA ALA A 695 -26.63 19.95 21.51
C ALA A 695 -25.40 20.26 20.62
N THR A 696 -24.33 19.49 20.89
CA THR A 696 -23.02 19.77 20.28
C THR A 696 -22.95 19.43 18.78
N ALA A 697 -23.87 18.64 18.22
CA ALA A 697 -23.94 18.31 16.81
C ALA A 697 -25.27 18.75 16.15
N TYR A 698 -26.03 19.63 16.75
CA TYR A 698 -27.31 20.14 16.19
C TYR A 698 -27.15 20.75 14.78
N SER A 699 -26.00 21.33 14.48
CA SER A 699 -25.68 21.87 13.14
C SER A 699 -25.77 20.80 12.02
N ALA A 700 -25.70 19.51 12.37
CA ALA A 700 -25.86 18.40 11.43
C ALA A 700 -27.26 17.75 11.52
N PHE A 701 -28.20 18.33 12.28
CA PHE A 701 -29.57 17.83 12.38
C PHE A 701 -30.21 17.74 11.00
N GLY A 702 -30.78 16.58 10.68
CA GLY A 702 -31.39 16.32 9.38
C GLY A 702 -30.41 16.17 8.20
N ALA A 703 -29.14 16.58 8.36
CA ALA A 703 -28.18 16.60 7.26
C ALA A 703 -27.83 15.22 6.69
N LEU A 704 -27.97 14.16 7.48
CA LEU A 704 -27.77 12.77 7.03
C LEU A 704 -29.04 12.16 6.38
N GLY A 705 -30.23 12.71 6.65
CA GLY A 705 -31.51 12.24 6.13
C GLY A 705 -31.99 10.90 6.70
N ARG A 706 -31.42 10.46 7.84
CA ARG A 706 -31.75 9.19 8.52
C ARG A 706 -31.40 9.25 10.00
N PRO A 707 -31.99 8.35 10.84
CA PRO A 707 -31.65 8.29 12.25
C PRO A 707 -30.16 8.04 12.48
N ALA A 708 -29.54 8.86 13.28
CA ALA A 708 -28.15 8.74 13.67
C ALA A 708 -27.95 9.04 15.15
N ALA A 709 -27.00 8.37 15.76
CA ALA A 709 -26.55 8.59 17.11
C ALA A 709 -25.05 8.93 17.09
N GLY A 710 -24.60 9.81 17.98
CA GLY A 710 -23.19 10.20 17.95
C GLY A 710 -22.76 11.03 19.15
N LYS A 711 -21.46 11.29 19.23
CA LYS A 711 -20.87 12.11 20.28
C LYS A 711 -19.67 12.88 19.77
N THR A 712 -19.63 14.18 20.05
CA THR A 712 -18.46 15.02 19.87
C THR A 712 -17.44 14.78 20.99
N GLY A 713 -16.16 14.85 20.66
CA GLY A 713 -15.06 14.89 21.60
C GLY A 713 -14.18 16.10 21.34
N THR A 714 -13.72 16.73 22.40
CA THR A 714 -12.71 17.80 22.35
C THR A 714 -11.88 17.63 23.62
N SER A 715 -10.58 17.46 23.47
CA SER A 715 -9.65 17.38 24.60
C SER A 715 -9.34 18.78 25.13
N THR A 716 -8.64 18.84 26.27
CA THR A 716 -8.18 20.10 26.87
C THR A 716 -7.42 20.91 25.83
N ASP A 717 -7.64 22.22 25.79
CA ASP A 717 -7.07 23.18 24.84
C ASP A 717 -7.38 22.87 23.37
N ALA A 718 -8.40 22.04 23.09
CA ALA A 718 -8.73 21.59 21.74
C ALA A 718 -7.54 21.01 20.96
N ARG A 719 -6.75 20.15 21.60
CA ARG A 719 -5.61 19.45 20.94
C ARG A 719 -6.12 18.32 20.05
N ASP A 720 -7.21 17.67 20.46
CA ASP A 720 -7.86 16.58 19.76
C ASP A 720 -9.33 16.92 19.54
N ALA A 721 -9.77 16.80 18.32
CA ALA A 721 -11.17 16.94 17.93
C ALA A 721 -11.69 15.59 17.42
N TRP A 722 -12.79 15.11 18.02
CA TRP A 722 -13.38 13.83 17.71
C TRP A 722 -14.84 13.95 17.34
N PHE A 723 -15.26 13.07 16.47
CA PHE A 723 -16.67 12.71 16.33
C PHE A 723 -16.77 11.21 16.07
N VAL A 724 -17.55 10.52 16.95
CA VAL A 724 -17.85 9.12 16.76
C VAL A 724 -19.35 8.95 16.77
N GLY A 725 -19.90 8.30 15.77
CA GLY A 725 -21.33 8.14 15.64
C GLY A 725 -21.72 7.00 14.70
N PHE A 726 -22.98 6.65 14.72
CA PHE A 726 -23.49 5.49 14.02
C PHE A 726 -24.95 5.64 13.59
N THR A 727 -25.29 4.83 12.60
CA THR A 727 -26.65 4.42 12.23
C THR A 727 -26.76 2.92 12.49
N PRO A 728 -27.91 2.28 12.29
CA PRO A 728 -27.98 0.82 12.35
C PRO A 728 -27.08 0.09 11.33
N GLN A 729 -26.62 0.77 10.27
CA GLN A 729 -25.91 0.18 9.14
C GLN A 729 -24.40 0.47 9.13
N TRP A 730 -23.97 1.60 9.68
CA TRP A 730 -22.59 2.03 9.71
C TRP A 730 -22.21 2.71 11.01
N VAL A 731 -21.00 2.43 11.46
CA VAL A 731 -20.34 3.16 12.54
C VAL A 731 -19.11 3.83 11.99
N ALA A 732 -18.94 5.11 12.27
CA ALA A 732 -17.73 5.81 11.87
C ALA A 732 -17.16 6.64 13.01
N GLY A 733 -15.84 6.67 13.11
CA GLY A 733 -15.09 7.52 14.02
C GLY A 733 -14.12 8.39 13.24
N VAL A 734 -14.03 9.65 13.61
CA VAL A 734 -13.13 10.64 13.03
C VAL A 734 -12.37 11.36 14.14
N TRP A 735 -11.07 11.47 13.96
CA TRP A 735 -10.17 12.27 14.77
C TRP A 735 -9.46 13.32 13.90
N VAL A 736 -9.25 14.50 14.46
CA VAL A 736 -8.44 15.58 13.87
C VAL A 736 -7.55 16.18 14.96
N GLY A 737 -6.26 16.32 14.67
CA GLY A 737 -5.28 16.87 15.61
C GLY A 737 -3.89 16.99 15.01
N PHE A 738 -2.98 17.59 15.76
CA PHE A 738 -1.58 17.64 15.37
C PHE A 738 -0.80 16.47 15.94
N ASP A 739 0.18 15.97 15.20
CA ASP A 739 1.05 14.88 15.64
C ASP A 739 1.86 15.22 16.89
N ASP A 740 2.23 16.47 17.04
CA ASP A 740 2.98 17.00 18.20
C ASP A 740 2.07 17.50 19.34
N ASN A 741 0.82 17.11 19.32
CA ASN A 741 -0.17 17.34 20.38
C ASN A 741 -0.39 18.82 20.73
N ARG A 742 -0.19 19.75 19.81
CA ARG A 742 -0.48 21.18 20.02
C ARG A 742 -1.98 21.46 19.81
N PRO A 743 -2.48 22.58 20.34
CA PRO A 743 -3.86 23.01 20.11
C PRO A 743 -4.18 23.23 18.63
N LEU A 744 -5.43 22.92 18.25
CA LEU A 744 -5.94 23.20 16.90
C LEU A 744 -6.16 24.70 16.62
N GLY A 745 -6.12 25.52 17.66
CA GLY A 745 -6.25 26.97 17.57
C GLY A 745 -7.68 27.50 17.73
N THR A 746 -7.78 28.80 17.69
CA THR A 746 -9.03 29.56 17.71
C THR A 746 -9.17 30.34 16.41
N GLN A 747 -10.37 30.51 15.91
CA GLN A 747 -10.67 31.36 14.77
C GLN A 747 -11.03 32.77 15.27
N GLY A 748 -10.53 33.78 14.65
CA GLY A 748 -10.77 35.19 14.95
C GLY A 748 -9.48 35.98 15.03
N PRO A 749 -9.53 37.31 15.04
CA PRO A 749 -8.34 38.15 15.08
C PRO A 749 -7.53 37.88 16.35
N GLU A 750 -6.32 37.33 16.21
CA GLU A 750 -5.42 37.05 17.32
C GLU A 750 -4.78 38.31 17.86
N ASP A 751 -4.64 39.35 17.02
CA ASP A 751 -3.98 40.62 17.33
C ASP A 751 -4.90 41.62 18.02
N ASP A 752 -6.21 41.39 18.10
CA ASP A 752 -7.19 42.26 18.78
C ASP A 752 -7.59 41.63 20.13
N ASP A 753 -7.01 42.15 21.17
CA ASP A 753 -7.31 41.77 22.57
C ASP A 753 -8.51 42.46 23.14
N SER A 754 -9.32 43.18 22.32
CA SER A 754 -10.55 43.82 22.76
C SER A 754 -11.52 42.76 23.33
N PRO A 755 -12.40 43.14 24.31
CA PRO A 755 -13.42 42.26 24.83
C PRO A 755 -14.41 41.77 23.78
N ALA A 756 -14.57 42.48 22.67
CA ALA A 756 -15.41 42.12 21.54
C ALA A 756 -14.73 41.04 20.68
N ALA A 757 -13.44 41.18 20.36
CA ALA A 757 -12.65 40.22 19.63
C ALA A 757 -12.47 38.90 20.41
N ARG A 758 -12.19 38.98 21.70
CA ARG A 758 -12.14 37.79 22.58
C ARG A 758 -13.47 37.04 22.62
N ARG A 759 -14.61 37.72 22.56
CA ARG A 759 -15.94 37.11 22.48
C ARG A 759 -16.25 36.49 21.10
N SER A 760 -15.65 36.99 20.05
CA SER A 760 -15.83 36.48 18.68
C SER A 760 -14.90 35.30 18.35
N ARG A 761 -13.85 35.07 19.13
CA ARG A 761 -12.95 33.93 18.96
C ARG A 761 -13.68 32.62 19.21
N THR A 762 -13.69 31.73 18.22
CA THR A 762 -14.34 30.43 18.31
C THR A 762 -13.26 29.34 18.28
N GLN A 763 -13.10 28.63 19.39
CA GLN A 763 -12.17 27.53 19.51
C GLN A 763 -12.59 26.37 18.60
N GLU A 764 -11.62 25.69 17.98
CA GLU A 764 -11.89 24.47 17.24
C GLU A 764 -12.37 23.35 18.18
N SER A 765 -13.22 22.49 17.64
CA SER A 765 -13.86 21.40 18.41
C SER A 765 -14.20 20.22 17.53
N GLY A 766 -14.62 19.12 18.15
CA GLY A 766 -15.12 17.94 17.43
C GLY A 766 -16.28 18.27 16.49
N ALA A 767 -17.15 19.20 16.88
CA ALA A 767 -18.26 19.66 16.01
C ALA A 767 -17.82 20.40 14.77
N ARG A 768 -16.70 21.13 14.83
CA ARG A 768 -16.21 21.97 13.73
C ARG A 768 -15.19 21.27 12.82
N ALA A 769 -14.33 20.45 13.41
CA ALA A 769 -13.25 19.78 12.68
C ALA A 769 -13.60 18.34 12.26
N ALA A 770 -14.17 17.53 13.17
CA ALA A 770 -14.39 16.11 12.91
C ALA A 770 -15.80 15.77 12.39
N LEU A 771 -16.85 16.44 12.88
CA LEU A 771 -18.24 16.18 12.46
C LEU A 771 -18.48 16.36 10.95
N PRO A 772 -17.97 17.38 10.26
CA PRO A 772 -18.15 17.49 8.82
C PRO A 772 -17.54 16.32 8.04
N ILE A 773 -16.37 15.86 8.43
CA ILE A 773 -15.69 14.69 7.82
C ILE A 773 -16.54 13.44 8.05
N TRP A 774 -17.04 13.25 9.28
CA TRP A 774 -17.92 12.14 9.63
C TRP A 774 -19.20 12.14 8.79
N LEU A 775 -19.82 13.32 8.64
CA LEU A 775 -21.08 13.48 7.90
C LEU A 775 -20.89 13.08 6.41
N ASP A 776 -19.84 13.54 5.77
CA ASP A 776 -19.54 13.21 4.37
C ASP A 776 -19.22 11.72 4.21
N LEU A 777 -18.45 11.14 5.12
CA LEU A 777 -18.17 9.71 5.16
C LEU A 777 -19.46 8.89 5.33
N MET A 778 -20.34 9.29 6.25
CA MET A 778 -21.60 8.57 6.50
C MET A 778 -22.57 8.71 5.32
N ARG A 779 -22.64 9.87 4.68
CA ARG A 779 -23.40 10.05 3.43
C ARG A 779 -22.94 9.12 2.35
N ALA A 780 -21.61 9.01 2.19
CA ALA A 780 -21.01 8.10 1.22
C ALA A 780 -21.36 6.63 1.51
N GLY A 781 -21.20 6.20 2.76
CA GLY A 781 -21.49 4.82 3.16
C GLY A 781 -22.95 4.41 3.01
N HIS A 782 -23.86 5.38 2.96
CA HIS A 782 -25.30 5.13 2.84
C HIS A 782 -25.86 5.27 1.43
N ARG A 783 -25.03 5.53 0.42
CA ARG A 783 -25.51 5.61 -0.97
C ARG A 783 -26.20 4.33 -1.40
N GLY A 784 -27.45 4.44 -1.79
CA GLY A 784 -28.26 3.30 -2.22
C GLY A 784 -28.76 2.36 -1.11
N LEU A 785 -28.46 2.65 0.18
CA LEU A 785 -28.98 1.88 1.29
C LEU A 785 -30.34 2.42 1.75
N PRO A 786 -31.31 1.56 2.09
CA PRO A 786 -32.58 1.97 2.63
C PRO A 786 -32.39 2.59 4.02
N ILE A 787 -33.31 3.48 4.40
CA ILE A 787 -33.34 4.04 5.75
C ILE A 787 -33.81 2.95 6.71
N GLN A 788 -33.03 2.70 7.75
CA GLN A 788 -33.37 1.75 8.80
C GLN A 788 -33.49 2.49 10.14
N PRO A 789 -34.58 2.24 10.91
CA PRO A 789 -34.68 2.71 12.29
C PRO A 789 -33.81 1.87 13.22
N PHE A 790 -33.45 2.41 14.38
CA PHE A 790 -32.86 1.61 15.45
C PHE A 790 -33.87 0.58 15.95
N ALA A 791 -33.47 -0.70 15.93
CA ALA A 791 -34.34 -1.78 16.42
C ALA A 791 -34.56 -1.63 17.94
N ARG A 792 -35.81 -1.65 18.36
CA ARG A 792 -36.16 -1.59 19.76
C ARG A 792 -36.23 -3.00 20.34
N PRO A 793 -35.40 -3.34 21.33
CA PRO A 793 -35.49 -4.62 22.04
C PRO A 793 -36.76 -4.78 22.86
N ALA A 794 -37.16 -6.02 23.15
CA ALA A 794 -38.39 -6.31 23.93
C ALA A 794 -38.29 -5.88 25.39
N ASP A 795 -37.09 -5.74 25.92
CA ASP A 795 -36.79 -5.28 27.28
C ASP A 795 -36.72 -3.74 27.39
N VAL A 796 -37.12 -3.02 26.34
CA VAL A 796 -37.24 -1.55 26.36
C VAL A 796 -38.70 -1.12 26.35
N VAL A 797 -39.05 -0.32 27.32
CA VAL A 797 -40.38 0.27 27.47
C VAL A 797 -40.31 1.79 27.29
N THR A 798 -41.45 2.43 27.01
CA THR A 798 -41.57 3.88 26.98
C THR A 798 -42.54 4.37 28.03
N ALA A 799 -42.28 5.55 28.56
CA ALA A 799 -43.18 6.26 29.46
C ALA A 799 -43.18 7.74 29.10
N LEU A 800 -44.32 8.37 29.29
CA LEU A 800 -44.45 9.82 29.16
C LEU A 800 -43.94 10.45 30.45
N ILE A 801 -42.88 11.27 30.35
CA ILE A 801 -42.25 11.89 31.53
C ILE A 801 -42.33 13.42 31.51
N ASP A 802 -42.26 13.98 32.67
CA ASP A 802 -41.95 15.38 32.88
C ASP A 802 -40.44 15.59 32.84
N PRO A 803 -39.91 16.33 31.86
CA PRO A 803 -38.46 16.49 31.72
C PRO A 803 -37.84 17.33 32.86
N ALA A 804 -38.59 18.03 33.65
CA ALA A 804 -38.09 18.83 34.77
C ALA A 804 -37.85 17.97 36.02
N SER A 805 -38.75 17.03 36.33
CA SER A 805 -38.65 16.19 37.50
C SER A 805 -38.17 14.77 37.23
N GLY A 806 -38.22 14.31 35.97
CA GLY A 806 -37.93 12.93 35.58
C GLY A 806 -39.01 11.92 35.96
N LEU A 807 -40.15 12.37 36.48
CA LEU A 807 -41.30 11.57 36.94
C LEU A 807 -42.31 11.36 35.80
N LEU A 808 -43.30 10.48 36.00
CA LEU A 808 -44.40 10.29 35.06
C LEU A 808 -45.16 11.60 34.82
N ALA A 809 -45.31 11.96 33.56
CA ALA A 809 -46.07 13.14 33.20
C ALA A 809 -47.59 12.90 33.35
N THR A 810 -48.29 13.95 33.68
CA THR A 810 -49.76 14.04 33.61
C THR A 810 -50.19 14.68 32.28
N ARG A 811 -51.50 14.66 31.96
CA ARG A 811 -52.01 15.37 30.77
C ARG A 811 -51.79 16.87 30.81
N SER A 812 -51.58 17.44 31.99
CA SER A 812 -51.32 18.86 32.20
C SER A 812 -49.85 19.23 32.33
N THR A 813 -48.95 18.27 32.28
CA THR A 813 -47.48 18.50 32.42
C THR A 813 -46.95 19.24 31.20
N PRO A 814 -46.44 20.50 31.37
CA PRO A 814 -45.86 21.24 30.25
C PRO A 814 -44.58 20.56 29.70
N GLY A 815 -44.47 20.41 28.39
CA GLY A 815 -43.28 19.86 27.78
C GLY A 815 -43.10 18.35 27.97
N ALA A 816 -44.15 17.62 28.43
CA ALA A 816 -44.11 16.16 28.57
C ALA A 816 -43.65 15.49 27.31
N ARG A 817 -42.73 14.52 27.43
CA ARG A 817 -42.18 13.79 26.30
C ARG A 817 -42.11 12.30 26.56
N GLU A 818 -42.18 11.54 25.49
CA GLU A 818 -41.94 10.11 25.57
C GLU A 818 -40.44 9.84 25.81
N GLU A 819 -40.13 8.98 26.76
CA GLU A 819 -38.77 8.59 27.11
C GLU A 819 -38.62 7.06 27.12
N VAL A 820 -37.43 6.54 26.86
CA VAL A 820 -37.10 5.12 26.79
C VAL A 820 -36.44 4.63 28.06
N PHE A 821 -36.83 3.44 28.52
CA PHE A 821 -36.36 2.83 29.76
C PHE A 821 -36.07 1.35 29.56
N LEU A 822 -35.16 0.81 30.34
CA LEU A 822 -35.08 -0.62 30.56
C LEU A 822 -36.35 -1.07 31.32
N ALA A 823 -36.86 -2.24 31.01
CA ALA A 823 -38.01 -2.78 31.72
C ALA A 823 -37.77 -2.81 33.24
N GLY A 824 -38.70 -2.28 34.01
CA GLY A 824 -38.62 -2.18 35.47
C GLY A 824 -37.81 -0.98 36.00
N THR A 825 -37.32 -0.06 35.12
CA THR A 825 -36.62 1.15 35.55
C THR A 825 -37.35 2.44 35.18
N ALA A 826 -38.54 2.35 34.57
CA ALA A 826 -39.40 3.51 34.35
C ALA A 826 -39.87 4.08 35.69
N PRO A 827 -39.98 5.41 35.84
CA PRO A 827 -40.52 6.00 37.07
C PRO A 827 -41.93 5.51 37.32
N THR A 828 -42.28 5.31 38.59
CA THR A 828 -43.61 4.92 39.04
C THR A 828 -44.40 6.09 39.67
N GLU A 829 -43.70 7.14 40.09
CA GLU A 829 -44.27 8.33 40.68
C GLU A 829 -44.69 9.34 39.60
N THR A 830 -45.76 10.01 39.84
CA THR A 830 -46.29 11.04 38.93
C THR A 830 -45.77 12.41 39.34
N ALA A 831 -45.39 13.21 38.32
CA ALA A 831 -44.99 14.60 38.57
C ALA A 831 -46.08 15.42 39.26
N PRO A 832 -45.73 16.26 40.22
CA PRO A 832 -46.68 17.15 40.89
C PRO A 832 -47.37 18.06 39.88
N ALA A 833 -48.56 18.52 40.24
CA ALA A 833 -49.27 19.50 39.41
C ALA A 833 -48.43 20.77 39.25
N PRO A 834 -48.47 21.45 38.09
CA PRO A 834 -47.70 22.68 37.88
C PRO A 834 -48.07 23.75 38.97
N GLY A 835 -47.04 24.31 39.60
CA GLY A 835 -47.17 25.32 40.66
C GLY A 835 -47.34 24.78 42.11
N VAL A 836 -47.27 23.44 42.27
CA VAL A 836 -47.21 22.84 43.62
C VAL A 836 -45.73 22.64 43.97
N ALA A 837 -45.24 23.32 44.99
CA ALA A 837 -43.91 23.15 45.54
C ALA A 837 -43.74 21.75 46.10
N THR A 838 -42.65 21.09 45.80
CA THR A 838 -42.32 19.74 46.27
C THR A 838 -41.29 19.82 47.41
N PRO A 839 -41.17 18.76 48.23
CA PRO A 839 -40.11 18.73 49.24
C PRO A 839 -38.72 18.95 48.68
N SER A 840 -38.49 18.54 47.40
CA SER A 840 -37.20 18.75 46.70
C SER A 840 -36.89 20.22 46.35
N ASP A 841 -37.94 21.09 46.28
CA ASP A 841 -37.73 22.53 46.04
C ASP A 841 -37.14 23.22 47.29
N PHE A 842 -37.20 22.55 48.43
CA PHE A 842 -36.72 23.03 49.73
C PHE A 842 -35.52 22.22 50.26
N ALA A 843 -35.13 21.11 49.61
CA ALA A 843 -34.03 20.28 50.04
C ALA A 843 -32.70 20.91 49.56
N LEU A 844 -31.98 21.50 50.50
CA LEU A 844 -30.79 22.31 50.18
C LEU A 844 -29.51 21.52 49.97
N ASP A 845 -29.33 20.29 50.46
CA ASP A 845 -27.98 19.76 50.47
C ASP A 845 -27.74 18.28 50.10
N ASP A 846 -28.74 17.40 50.01
CA ASP A 846 -28.48 15.96 49.73
C ASP A 846 -29.14 15.40 48.46
N ALA A 847 -29.86 16.22 47.72
CA ALA A 847 -30.61 15.76 46.54
C ALA A 847 -29.88 15.97 45.20
N GLU A 848 -28.64 15.53 45.08
CA GLU A 848 -27.95 15.56 43.79
C GLU A 848 -28.60 14.68 42.75
N TRP A 849 -29.30 13.66 43.18
CA TRP A 849 -30.02 12.68 42.37
C TRP A 849 -31.52 12.73 42.64
N ILE A 850 -32.13 13.76 42.07
CA ILE A 850 -33.56 13.96 42.16
C ILE A 850 -34.25 12.97 41.21
N ALA A 851 -35.22 12.23 41.69
CA ALA A 851 -36.13 11.29 41.03
C ALA A 851 -35.76 10.75 39.62
N GLY A 852 -36.08 9.49 39.38
CA GLY A 852 -35.80 8.76 38.14
C GLY A 852 -34.64 7.78 38.24
N GLY A 853 -34.10 7.55 39.44
CA GLY A 853 -33.25 6.41 39.75
C GLY A 853 -34.04 5.09 39.79
N PRO A 854 -33.33 3.93 39.60
CA PRO A 854 -33.97 2.62 39.61
C PRO A 854 -34.68 2.32 40.93
#